data_4d378322b43cd0764227c05f1dc00753
#
_entry.id   4d378322b43cd0764227c05f1dc00753
#
_cell.length_a   1.000
_cell.length_b   1.000
_cell.length_c   1.000
_cell.angle_alpha   90.00
_cell.angle_beta   90.00
_cell.angle_gamma   90.00
#
_symmetry.space_group_name_H-M   'P 1'
#
loop_
_entity.id
_entity.type
_entity.pdbx_description
1 polymer ?
#
loop_
_entity_poly.entity_id
_entity_poly.type
_entity_poly.pdbx_seq_one_letter_code
_entity_poly.pdbx_strand_id
1 'polypeptide(L)'
;MIIYGFCRLNMRYSISLLIALTFVTYSFAQAKKSVEALYILKPLTIDGVLDEEEYKQANPAKDFVQIQPYNGKPSKQPTEVYFFYDQSAIYVGAVLHDNPDSIFNYMTARDNTGMSDYFGVYIDPYNQGQLAYGFFITPAGVQLDIKAIKSDDDNEDGNWNAVWESKTRITENGWTVEMRIPFSELRFSEKTGDTWGVNMFRNIRRHNSNNSWNFIDRNISGFIHQEGQLTGIKDIKPPVRLSLSPYLATYYQPKSSTSSSSFLYKGGLDLKYGINDAFTLDMMLVPDFGQIQSDDKKLNLTPYELYYSEKRQFFNEGTELFQRTNIFYSRRIGASPKFSADDLLTNHETIDYNPSETQLVNATKISGRTRDGWGIGVLNAVSLPSYANLIDTLTGDFRKVMVQPLTNYNVLSVDKSLKNNSYISIINTNVYMFDNPFRANVTATDFQFRDKTKTFALKGKGAISMRGDSLLEKGYYGYLQLLKNKGKLQYGLYQNLYSDTYNPNDLGYLQRNNQLTTEAYVYYQKIEPFWIIREYNGNIWWDYIRMYKPNTLYGNQMGYNANVVFKNNYNINLNGAYSTDLNDYYEPRVKGRYFINPKFFNLNFNLNTDNRKPLNFYFHYGLARQPETNQFVNLGDLQATLRVGHRFEFNYSFSFNNTMNGVGYVDNNSAEDSIIFAKRKVNSLENILSSSYILSNKASLSLRVRHYWSGAQNKSYYLLQQDGTLKDYPSYSQNKDQNYNAFTVDMVMTWNFAPGSELACAWKNGALSDKGSYINNYWTNLNHSWLNQSNSLSVKVLYYIDYNKLKKKKIN
;
A
#
# COMPACT_ATOMS: atom_id res chain seq x y z
N MET A 1 35.21 -16.30 51.41
CA MET A 1 34.42 -15.43 52.28
C MET A 1 34.68 -13.95 51.96
N ILE A 2 34.61 -13.55 50.68
CA ILE A 2 34.74 -12.14 50.18
C ILE A 2 33.88 -11.97 48.89
N ILE A 3 32.65 -12.47 48.82
CA ILE A 3 31.74 -12.26 47.70
C ILE A 3 30.29 -11.91 48.13
N TYR A 4 30.04 -11.65 49.43
CA TYR A 4 28.69 -11.32 49.93
C TYR A 4 28.49 -9.84 50.35
N GLY A 5 29.48 -8.98 50.14
CA GLY A 5 29.46 -7.58 50.61
C GLY A 5 29.04 -6.50 49.61
N PHE A 6 28.94 -6.81 48.29
CA PHE A 6 28.75 -5.75 47.26
C PHE A 6 27.32 -5.59 46.75
N CYS A 7 26.38 -6.38 47.20
CA CYS A 7 25.02 -6.35 46.63
C CYS A 7 23.99 -5.52 47.41
N ARG A 8 24.33 -4.94 48.57
CA ARG A 8 23.37 -4.16 49.38
C ARG A 8 23.53 -2.63 49.37
N LEU A 9 24.61 -2.09 48.79
CA LEU A 9 24.78 -0.61 48.74
C LEU A 9 24.33 0.05 47.42
N ASN A 10 24.16 -0.70 46.34
CA ASN A 10 23.81 -0.11 45.04
C ASN A 10 22.29 0.04 44.78
N MET A 11 21.44 -0.62 45.55
CA MET A 11 19.98 -0.57 45.33
C MET A 11 19.30 0.71 45.83
N ARG A 12 19.85 1.37 46.84
CA ARG A 12 19.32 2.65 47.38
C ARG A 12 19.68 3.85 46.51
N TYR A 13 20.86 3.85 45.88
CA TYR A 13 21.28 4.92 44.95
C TYR A 13 20.65 4.77 43.57
N SER A 14 20.36 3.57 43.14
CA SER A 14 19.65 3.32 41.85
C SER A 14 18.17 3.76 41.91
N ILE A 15 17.51 3.62 43.03
CA ILE A 15 16.12 4.09 43.24
C ILE A 15 16.08 5.62 43.39
N SER A 16 17.07 6.25 44.01
CA SER A 16 17.16 7.72 44.10
C SER A 16 17.50 8.38 42.79
N LEU A 17 18.27 7.73 41.90
CA LEU A 17 18.54 8.20 40.54
C LEU A 17 17.33 8.03 39.61
N LEU A 18 16.48 7.01 39.83
CA LEU A 18 15.24 6.82 39.10
C LEU A 18 14.15 7.84 39.48
N ILE A 19 14.15 8.32 40.74
CA ILE A 19 13.21 9.33 41.25
C ILE A 19 13.65 10.74 40.86
N ALA A 20 14.95 11.02 40.69
CA ALA A 20 15.45 12.32 40.28
C ALA A 20 15.24 12.60 38.76
N LEU A 21 14.87 11.60 37.94
CA LEU A 21 14.56 11.74 36.50
C LEU A 21 13.10 12.07 36.21
N THR A 22 12.25 12.21 37.23
CA THR A 22 10.91 12.78 37.11
C THR A 22 10.96 14.31 37.20
N PHE A 23 11.73 14.96 36.37
CA PHE A 23 11.50 16.36 36.06
C PHE A 23 10.16 16.44 35.35
N VAL A 24 9.15 16.89 36.05
CA VAL A 24 7.84 17.30 35.52
C VAL A 24 8.10 18.45 34.54
N THR A 25 8.31 18.14 33.31
CA THR A 25 8.15 19.12 32.23
C THR A 25 6.65 19.40 32.16
N TYR A 26 6.22 20.52 32.70
CA TYR A 26 4.91 21.11 32.39
C TYR A 26 4.89 21.34 30.88
N SER A 27 4.34 20.39 30.13
CA SER A 27 3.97 20.60 28.76
C SER A 27 2.78 21.53 28.79
N PHE A 28 2.96 22.80 28.52
CA PHE A 28 1.86 23.70 28.19
C PHE A 28 1.18 23.08 26.97
N ALA A 29 0.05 22.41 27.15
CA ALA A 29 -0.80 22.03 26.04
C ALA A 29 -1.21 23.32 25.34
N GLN A 30 -0.71 23.57 24.14
CA GLN A 30 -1.11 24.71 23.34
C GLN A 30 -2.61 24.60 23.12
N ALA A 31 -3.36 25.65 23.46
CA ALA A 31 -4.81 25.68 23.29
C ALA A 31 -5.16 25.43 21.80
N LYS A 32 -6.10 24.54 21.57
CA LYS A 32 -6.61 24.27 20.23
C LYS A 32 -7.20 25.56 19.65
N LYS A 33 -6.82 25.91 18.42
CA LYS A 33 -7.44 27.04 17.69
C LYS A 33 -8.89 26.68 17.34
N SER A 34 -9.75 27.70 17.26
CA SER A 34 -11.13 27.57 16.84
C SER A 34 -11.44 28.55 15.70
N VAL A 35 -12.23 28.10 14.75
CA VAL A 35 -12.81 28.91 13.66
C VAL A 35 -14.31 28.65 13.56
N GLU A 36 -15.10 29.66 13.24
CA GLU A 36 -16.55 29.56 13.13
C GLU A 36 -16.96 29.39 11.66
N ALA A 37 -17.90 28.48 11.39
CA ALA A 37 -18.59 28.38 10.11
C ALA A 37 -19.89 29.21 10.17
N LEU A 38 -20.09 30.09 9.20
CA LEU A 38 -21.29 30.91 9.10
C LEU A 38 -22.35 30.22 8.24
N TYR A 39 -23.59 30.23 8.72
CA TYR A 39 -24.73 29.74 7.93
C TYR A 39 -25.05 30.68 6.79
N ILE A 40 -25.25 30.16 5.58
CA ILE A 40 -25.62 30.94 4.40
C ILE A 40 -26.97 30.48 3.84
N LEU A 41 -27.79 31.44 3.39
CA LEU A 41 -29.12 31.17 2.82
C LEU A 41 -29.05 30.76 1.35
N LYS A 42 -28.06 31.25 0.61
CA LYS A 42 -27.83 30.95 -0.81
C LYS A 42 -26.48 30.28 -0.98
N PRO A 43 -26.38 29.21 -1.79
CA PRO A 43 -25.10 28.61 -2.11
C PRO A 43 -24.13 29.64 -2.72
N LEU A 44 -22.83 29.56 -2.34
CA LEU A 44 -21.76 30.33 -2.98
C LEU A 44 -21.55 29.82 -4.41
N THR A 45 -21.13 30.70 -5.29
CA THR A 45 -20.70 30.37 -6.64
C THR A 45 -19.24 29.87 -6.60
N ILE A 46 -18.98 28.64 -7.02
CA ILE A 46 -17.64 28.08 -6.99
C ILE A 46 -16.91 28.44 -8.29
N ASP A 47 -16.34 29.64 -8.37
CA ASP A 47 -15.62 30.14 -9.55
C ASP A 47 -14.16 30.55 -9.28
N GLY A 48 -13.73 30.49 -8.00
CA GLY A 48 -12.40 30.83 -7.55
C GLY A 48 -12.20 32.31 -7.21
N VAL A 49 -13.29 33.10 -7.12
CA VAL A 49 -13.26 34.51 -6.74
C VAL A 49 -14.05 34.69 -5.45
N LEU A 50 -13.40 35.19 -4.41
CA LEU A 50 -13.99 35.37 -3.09
C LEU A 50 -14.57 36.80 -2.98
N ASP A 51 -15.59 37.11 -3.78
CA ASP A 51 -16.21 38.47 -3.85
C ASP A 51 -17.63 38.55 -3.28
N GLU A 52 -18.23 37.42 -2.86
CA GLU A 52 -19.55 37.44 -2.23
C GLU A 52 -19.52 38.15 -0.88
N GLU A 53 -20.60 38.82 -0.55
CA GLU A 53 -20.74 39.61 0.69
C GLU A 53 -20.55 38.78 1.97
N GLU A 54 -20.81 37.48 1.89
CA GLU A 54 -20.60 36.52 2.99
C GLU A 54 -19.12 36.48 3.46
N TYR A 55 -18.16 36.63 2.56
CA TYR A 55 -16.74 36.68 2.92
C TYR A 55 -16.36 37.87 3.79
N LYS A 56 -17.08 39.00 3.63
CA LYS A 56 -16.84 40.20 4.44
C LYS A 56 -17.35 40.05 5.88
N GLN A 57 -18.29 39.14 6.13
CA GLN A 57 -18.93 38.92 7.42
C GLN A 57 -18.18 37.84 8.23
N ALA A 58 -17.38 36.98 7.57
CA ALA A 58 -16.70 35.86 8.21
C ALA A 58 -15.35 36.28 8.77
N ASN A 59 -14.99 35.69 9.92
CA ASN A 59 -13.66 35.81 10.49
C ASN A 59 -12.78 34.68 9.98
N PRO A 60 -11.72 34.95 9.21
CA PRO A 60 -10.86 33.88 8.68
C PRO A 60 -9.94 33.26 9.72
N ALA A 61 -9.69 31.98 9.56
CA ALA A 61 -8.61 31.28 10.23
C ALA A 61 -7.27 31.76 9.66
N LYS A 62 -6.38 32.24 10.53
CA LYS A 62 -5.06 32.83 10.20
C LYS A 62 -3.94 32.19 11.02
N ASP A 63 -2.72 32.73 10.88
CA ASP A 63 -1.56 32.38 11.67
C ASP A 63 -1.15 30.91 11.54
N PHE A 64 -0.97 30.46 10.30
CA PHE A 64 -0.43 29.14 10.01
C PHE A 64 1.01 29.01 10.52
N VAL A 65 1.32 27.79 11.00
CA VAL A 65 2.65 27.45 11.50
C VAL A 65 3.26 26.28 10.70
N GLN A 66 4.57 26.27 10.62
CA GLN A 66 5.28 25.21 9.92
C GLN A 66 5.20 23.88 10.68
N ILE A 67 4.85 22.82 9.99
CA ILE A 67 5.11 21.45 10.43
C ILE A 67 6.58 21.13 10.14
N GLN A 68 7.05 21.53 8.96
CA GLN A 68 8.44 21.39 8.50
C GLN A 68 8.80 22.53 7.55
N PRO A 69 10.10 22.94 7.44
CA PRO A 69 11.24 22.33 8.11
C PRO A 69 11.41 22.76 9.58
N TYR A 70 10.76 23.82 10.04
CA TYR A 70 10.91 24.35 11.40
C TYR A 70 9.60 24.20 12.18
N ASN A 71 9.46 23.10 12.90
CA ASN A 71 8.21 22.77 13.59
C ASN A 71 7.79 23.87 14.58
N GLY A 72 6.56 24.38 14.41
CA GLY A 72 5.95 25.43 15.22
C GLY A 72 6.36 26.88 14.89
N LYS A 73 7.30 27.11 13.95
CA LYS A 73 7.59 28.48 13.50
C LYS A 73 6.47 29.02 12.62
N PRO A 74 6.19 30.34 12.61
CA PRO A 74 5.21 30.95 11.70
C PRO A 74 5.47 30.56 10.24
N SER A 75 4.38 30.37 9.48
CA SER A 75 4.46 30.23 8.03
C SER A 75 5.08 31.50 7.40
N LYS A 76 5.90 31.30 6.36
CA LYS A 76 6.51 32.44 5.64
C LYS A 76 5.50 33.18 4.77
N GLN A 77 4.45 32.50 4.34
CA GLN A 77 3.42 33.04 3.46
C GLN A 77 2.08 33.03 4.20
N PRO A 78 1.41 34.18 4.33
CA PRO A 78 0.12 34.26 4.99
C PRO A 78 -0.95 33.42 4.27
N THR A 79 -1.89 32.93 5.05
CA THR A 79 -3.03 32.14 4.57
C THR A 79 -4.24 32.53 5.39
N GLU A 80 -5.36 32.79 4.72
CA GLU A 80 -6.64 33.12 5.33
C GLU A 80 -7.67 32.12 4.83
N VAL A 81 -8.46 31.52 5.74
CA VAL A 81 -9.42 30.47 5.37
C VAL A 81 -10.76 30.77 6.02
N TYR A 82 -11.82 30.75 5.22
CA TYR A 82 -13.21 31.05 5.59
C TYR A 82 -14.06 29.79 5.50
N PHE A 83 -14.99 29.62 6.43
CA PHE A 83 -15.91 28.51 6.45
C PHE A 83 -17.36 28.98 6.44
N PHE A 84 -18.16 28.39 5.55
CA PHE A 84 -19.61 28.60 5.48
C PHE A 84 -20.30 27.25 5.35
N TYR A 85 -21.59 27.22 5.63
CA TYR A 85 -22.41 26.03 5.39
C TYR A 85 -23.86 26.41 5.08
N ASP A 86 -24.52 25.53 4.30
CA ASP A 86 -25.96 25.53 4.09
C ASP A 86 -26.54 24.18 4.54
N GLN A 87 -27.78 23.86 4.18
CA GLN A 87 -28.41 22.57 4.48
C GLN A 87 -27.81 21.38 3.69
N SER A 88 -26.91 21.62 2.71
CA SER A 88 -26.43 20.59 1.77
C SER A 88 -24.92 20.39 1.76
N ALA A 89 -24.14 21.37 2.18
CA ALA A 89 -22.70 21.37 2.03
C ALA A 89 -21.98 22.28 3.03
N ILE A 90 -20.69 22.02 3.23
CA ILE A 90 -19.71 22.97 3.77
C ILE A 90 -19.03 23.65 2.60
N TYR A 91 -18.79 24.96 2.74
CA TYR A 91 -18.03 25.78 1.80
C TYR A 91 -16.73 26.24 2.47
N VAL A 92 -15.64 26.17 1.72
CA VAL A 92 -14.32 26.62 2.16
C VAL A 92 -13.79 27.63 1.14
N GLY A 93 -13.56 28.87 1.56
CA GLY A 93 -12.85 29.87 0.78
C GLY A 93 -11.45 30.08 1.36
N ALA A 94 -10.42 30.19 0.53
CA ALA A 94 -9.07 30.45 1.01
C ALA A 94 -8.33 31.47 0.14
N VAL A 95 -7.61 32.38 0.79
CA VAL A 95 -6.65 33.32 0.19
C VAL A 95 -5.25 32.88 0.59
N LEU A 96 -4.44 32.52 -0.38
CA LEU A 96 -3.09 32.00 -0.18
C LEU A 96 -2.09 33.01 -0.76
N HIS A 97 -1.62 33.92 0.09
CA HIS A 97 -0.68 34.96 -0.33
C HIS A 97 0.63 34.36 -0.78
N ASP A 98 1.11 34.80 -1.94
CA ASP A 98 2.36 34.35 -2.52
C ASP A 98 2.79 35.26 -3.68
N ASN A 99 4.02 35.09 -4.18
CA ASN A 99 4.43 35.62 -5.47
C ASN A 99 3.91 34.69 -6.58
N PRO A 100 3.03 35.17 -7.49
CA PRO A 100 2.42 34.35 -8.54
C PRO A 100 3.44 33.59 -9.41
N ASP A 101 4.57 34.23 -9.75
CA ASP A 101 5.63 33.64 -10.57
C ASP A 101 6.40 32.51 -9.88
N SER A 102 6.21 32.39 -8.57
CA SER A 102 6.91 31.41 -7.73
C SER A 102 6.04 30.22 -7.33
N ILE A 103 4.76 30.20 -7.75
CA ILE A 103 3.82 29.14 -7.44
C ILE A 103 4.13 27.91 -8.29
N PHE A 104 4.29 26.78 -7.64
CA PHE A 104 4.44 25.49 -8.34
C PHE A 104 3.06 25.01 -8.80
N ASN A 105 2.79 25.16 -10.10
CA ASN A 105 1.51 24.94 -10.72
C ASN A 105 1.59 23.85 -11.82
N TYR A 106 1.94 22.62 -11.42
CA TYR A 106 1.96 21.47 -12.34
C TYR A 106 0.58 20.81 -12.41
N MET A 107 0.15 20.49 -13.62
CA MET A 107 -1.08 19.75 -13.83
C MET A 107 -0.79 18.25 -13.77
N THR A 108 -1.55 17.52 -12.99
CA THR A 108 -1.44 16.06 -12.80
C THR A 108 -2.80 15.41 -12.98
N ALA A 109 -2.85 14.09 -12.99
CA ALA A 109 -4.11 13.37 -12.88
C ALA A 109 -4.74 13.62 -11.50
N ARG A 110 -6.08 13.46 -11.38
CA ARG A 110 -6.80 13.47 -10.10
C ARG A 110 -6.09 12.54 -9.10
N ASP A 111 -6.17 12.89 -7.84
CA ASP A 111 -5.58 12.17 -6.69
C ASP A 111 -4.04 12.13 -6.68
N ASN A 112 -3.43 13.02 -7.46
CA ASN A 112 -1.99 13.20 -7.48
C ASN A 112 -1.61 14.69 -7.47
N THR A 113 -1.05 15.19 -6.38
CA THR A 113 -0.56 16.58 -6.30
C THR A 113 0.75 16.79 -7.04
N GLY A 114 1.49 15.73 -7.36
CA GLY A 114 2.79 15.81 -8.01
C GLY A 114 3.76 16.74 -7.28
N MET A 115 4.37 17.65 -8.03
CA MET A 115 5.27 18.69 -7.51
C MET A 115 4.59 20.06 -7.40
N SER A 116 3.27 20.15 -7.44
CA SER A 116 2.53 21.39 -7.24
C SER A 116 2.48 21.82 -5.78
N ASP A 117 2.33 23.11 -5.55
CA ASP A 117 1.81 23.61 -4.30
C ASP A 117 0.41 23.02 -4.08
N TYR A 118 -0.05 22.97 -2.84
CA TYR A 118 -1.42 22.59 -2.57
C TYR A 118 -1.94 23.22 -1.28
N PHE A 119 -3.25 23.32 -1.22
CA PHE A 119 -4.03 23.66 -0.03
C PHE A 119 -5.05 22.57 0.22
N GLY A 120 -5.39 22.32 1.49
CA GLY A 120 -6.43 21.37 1.81
C GLY A 120 -6.91 21.49 3.24
N VAL A 121 -8.04 20.85 3.50
CA VAL A 121 -8.68 20.78 4.81
C VAL A 121 -8.94 19.34 5.19
N TYR A 122 -8.65 18.99 6.45
CA TYR A 122 -9.16 17.78 7.09
C TYR A 122 -10.34 18.14 7.99
N ILE A 123 -11.41 17.37 7.90
CA ILE A 123 -12.64 17.55 8.67
C ILE A 123 -12.93 16.25 9.41
N ASP A 124 -13.02 16.32 10.75
CA ASP A 124 -13.51 15.24 11.63
C ASP A 124 -14.87 15.65 12.20
N PRO A 125 -15.99 15.21 11.60
CA PRO A 125 -17.33 15.63 12.06
C PRO A 125 -17.65 15.19 13.50
N TYR A 126 -16.99 14.16 14.02
CA TYR A 126 -17.18 13.68 15.38
C TYR A 126 -16.24 14.33 16.41
N ASN A 127 -15.21 15.08 15.97
CA ASN A 127 -14.20 15.71 16.81
C ASN A 127 -13.53 14.73 17.82
N GLN A 128 -13.28 13.52 17.34
CA GLN A 128 -12.71 12.45 18.18
C GLN A 128 -11.24 12.16 17.84
N GLY A 129 -10.73 12.75 16.76
CA GLY A 129 -9.39 12.46 16.26
C GLY A 129 -9.19 10.99 15.88
N GLN A 130 -10.22 10.33 15.36
CA GLN A 130 -10.20 8.92 14.95
C GLN A 130 -10.26 8.75 13.44
N LEU A 131 -11.00 9.64 12.78
CA LEU A 131 -11.26 9.63 11.36
C LEU A 131 -11.44 11.06 10.88
N ALA A 132 -10.69 11.46 9.87
CA ALA A 132 -10.87 12.75 9.21
C ALA A 132 -10.95 12.57 7.68
N TYR A 133 -11.72 13.45 7.04
CA TYR A 133 -11.89 13.51 5.59
C TYR A 133 -11.08 14.68 5.05
N GLY A 134 -10.11 14.39 4.19
CA GLY A 134 -9.21 15.38 3.59
C GLY A 134 -9.66 15.75 2.17
N PHE A 135 -9.74 17.04 1.90
CA PHE A 135 -10.05 17.61 0.59
C PHE A 135 -8.94 18.59 0.22
N PHE A 136 -8.18 18.24 -0.80
CA PHE A 136 -7.01 19.00 -1.22
C PHE A 136 -7.11 19.43 -2.67
N ILE A 137 -6.50 20.58 -2.97
CA ILE A 137 -6.50 21.12 -4.33
C ILE A 137 -5.16 21.81 -4.62
N THR A 138 -4.69 21.67 -5.86
CA THR A 138 -3.50 22.38 -6.37
C THR A 138 -3.91 23.70 -7.06
N PRO A 139 -2.99 24.67 -7.29
CA PRO A 139 -3.28 25.87 -8.05
C PRO A 139 -3.76 25.57 -9.49
N ALA A 140 -3.41 24.41 -10.06
CA ALA A 140 -3.91 23.92 -11.35
C ALA A 140 -5.35 23.37 -11.29
N GLY A 141 -6.00 23.34 -10.12
CA GLY A 141 -7.35 22.81 -9.93
C GLY A 141 -7.41 21.28 -9.89
N VAL A 142 -6.31 20.60 -9.61
CA VAL A 142 -6.29 19.14 -9.41
C VAL A 142 -6.74 18.81 -8.00
N GLN A 143 -7.81 18.02 -7.90
CA GLN A 143 -8.38 17.55 -6.64
C GLN A 143 -7.68 16.29 -6.16
N LEU A 144 -7.57 16.14 -4.83
CA LEU A 144 -7.14 14.94 -4.13
C LEU A 144 -8.03 14.74 -2.91
N ASP A 145 -8.57 13.54 -2.78
CA ASP A 145 -9.41 13.13 -1.65
C ASP A 145 -8.65 12.12 -0.80
N ILE A 146 -8.71 12.28 0.51
CA ILE A 146 -8.02 11.39 1.45
C ILE A 146 -8.93 11.10 2.63
N LYS A 147 -8.96 9.85 3.07
CA LYS A 147 -9.57 9.48 4.33
C LYS A 147 -8.46 9.11 5.31
N ALA A 148 -8.22 9.96 6.29
CA ALA A 148 -7.21 9.74 7.30
C ALA A 148 -7.80 9.03 8.52
N ILE A 149 -7.15 7.92 8.91
CA ILE A 149 -7.61 7.07 10.00
C ILE A 149 -6.50 6.98 11.02
N LYS A 150 -6.89 7.16 12.27
CA LYS A 150 -5.97 7.16 13.39
C LYS A 150 -5.20 5.85 13.51
N SER A 151 -3.90 5.96 13.38
CA SER A 151 -2.92 4.92 13.64
C SER A 151 -1.67 5.54 14.28
N ASP A 152 -0.56 4.82 14.32
CA ASP A 152 0.71 5.37 14.80
C ASP A 152 1.21 6.51 13.92
N ASP A 153 1.02 6.39 12.61
CA ASP A 153 1.44 7.39 11.62
C ASP A 153 0.25 8.03 10.89
N ASP A 154 -0.97 7.85 11.41
CA ASP A 154 -2.24 8.19 10.78
C ASP A 154 -2.29 7.69 9.32
N ASN A 155 -2.90 6.53 9.13
CA ASN A 155 -3.02 5.90 7.83
C ASN A 155 -3.93 6.75 6.93
N GLU A 156 -3.36 7.28 5.85
CA GLU A 156 -4.06 8.04 4.82
C GLU A 156 -4.48 7.12 3.68
N ASP A 157 -5.79 6.92 3.53
CA ASP A 157 -6.37 6.16 2.41
C ASP A 157 -6.69 7.12 1.26
N GLY A 158 -5.77 7.25 0.32
CA GLY A 158 -5.93 8.02 -0.92
C GLY A 158 -6.75 7.31 -2.01
N ASN A 159 -7.25 6.10 -1.74
CA ASN A 159 -8.16 5.40 -2.67
C ASN A 159 -9.63 5.78 -2.42
N TRP A 160 -9.91 6.47 -1.31
CA TRP A 160 -11.24 6.99 -1.06
C TRP A 160 -11.55 8.14 -2.02
N ASN A 161 -12.65 8.01 -2.77
CA ASN A 161 -13.09 9.02 -3.72
C ASN A 161 -14.36 9.72 -3.24
N ALA A 162 -14.32 11.05 -3.25
CA ALA A 162 -15.47 11.92 -2.97
C ALA A 162 -15.89 12.70 -4.22
N VAL A 163 -17.17 13.08 -4.27
CA VAL A 163 -17.74 13.93 -5.34
C VAL A 163 -17.99 15.33 -4.79
N TRP A 164 -17.04 16.23 -5.00
CA TRP A 164 -17.09 17.61 -4.51
C TRP A 164 -16.68 18.61 -5.60
N GLU A 165 -17.00 19.89 -5.37
CA GLU A 165 -16.76 20.96 -6.34
C GLU A 165 -15.67 21.90 -5.82
N SER A 166 -14.81 22.37 -6.72
CA SER A 166 -13.75 23.30 -6.37
C SER A 166 -13.27 24.11 -7.57
N LYS A 167 -12.75 25.30 -7.28
CA LYS A 167 -12.10 26.18 -8.23
C LYS A 167 -10.93 26.88 -7.59
N THR A 168 -9.91 27.14 -8.40
CA THR A 168 -8.73 27.93 -8.03
C THR A 168 -8.48 29.01 -9.04
N ARG A 169 -7.90 30.11 -8.60
CA ARG A 169 -7.48 31.22 -9.47
C ARG A 169 -6.14 31.78 -8.97
N ILE A 170 -5.18 31.94 -9.88
CA ILE A 170 -3.95 32.69 -9.60
C ILE A 170 -4.27 34.16 -9.71
N THR A 171 -3.87 34.95 -8.71
CA THR A 171 -4.12 36.37 -8.57
C THR A 171 -2.79 37.13 -8.51
N GLU A 172 -2.82 38.46 -8.51
CA GLU A 172 -1.61 39.29 -8.39
C GLU A 172 -0.84 39.06 -7.07
N ASN A 173 -1.54 38.67 -6.01
CA ASN A 173 -0.99 38.49 -4.66
C ASN A 173 -0.89 37.05 -4.19
N GLY A 174 -1.00 36.08 -5.11
CA GLY A 174 -0.97 34.65 -4.76
C GLY A 174 -2.01 33.84 -5.53
N TRP A 175 -2.82 33.07 -4.82
CA TRP A 175 -3.91 32.30 -5.42
C TRP A 175 -5.07 32.12 -4.44
N THR A 176 -6.25 31.86 -4.98
CA THR A 176 -7.46 31.66 -4.24
C THR A 176 -8.04 30.27 -4.46
N VAL A 177 -8.83 29.81 -3.52
CA VAL A 177 -9.52 28.52 -3.55
C VAL A 177 -10.95 28.70 -3.09
N GLU A 178 -11.85 28.07 -3.81
CA GLU A 178 -13.20 27.80 -3.35
C GLU A 178 -13.50 26.31 -3.44
N MET A 179 -14.13 25.78 -2.39
CA MET A 179 -14.55 24.37 -2.31
C MET A 179 -16.00 24.33 -1.81
N ARG A 180 -16.78 23.44 -2.42
CA ARG A 180 -18.10 23.01 -1.94
C ARG A 180 -18.04 21.52 -1.65
N ILE A 181 -18.16 21.14 -0.38
CA ILE A 181 -18.06 19.78 0.11
C ILE A 181 -19.46 19.33 0.54
N PRO A 182 -20.15 18.49 -0.25
CA PRO A 182 -21.49 18.01 0.09
C PRO A 182 -21.48 17.20 1.38
N PHE A 183 -22.50 17.36 2.22
CA PHE A 183 -22.66 16.56 3.43
C PHE A 183 -22.85 15.06 3.15
N SER A 184 -23.20 14.67 1.91
CA SER A 184 -23.24 13.27 1.49
C SER A 184 -21.86 12.58 1.51
N GLU A 185 -20.78 13.33 1.39
CA GLU A 185 -19.41 12.82 1.41
C GLU A 185 -18.87 12.65 2.83
N LEU A 186 -19.51 13.25 3.81
CA LEU A 186 -19.12 13.20 5.22
C LEU A 186 -20.02 12.24 6.01
N ARG A 187 -19.46 11.58 7.01
CA ARG A 187 -20.24 10.75 7.94
C ARG A 187 -20.37 11.50 9.26
N PHE A 188 -21.60 11.88 9.61
CA PHE A 188 -21.94 12.54 10.85
C PHE A 188 -23.37 12.15 11.28
N SER A 189 -23.74 12.42 12.53
CA SER A 189 -25.05 12.13 13.09
C SER A 189 -25.78 13.45 13.42
N GLU A 190 -27.10 13.47 13.39
CA GLU A 190 -27.89 14.60 13.90
C GLU A 190 -27.54 14.96 15.36
N LYS A 191 -27.04 13.99 16.13
CA LYS A 191 -26.58 14.17 17.51
C LYS A 191 -25.11 14.62 17.60
N THR A 192 -24.44 14.85 16.47
CA THR A 192 -23.09 15.42 16.45
C THR A 192 -23.19 16.84 17.00
N GLY A 193 -22.35 17.19 17.96
CA GLY A 193 -22.36 18.53 18.56
C GLY A 193 -21.95 19.62 17.55
N ASP A 194 -22.14 20.87 17.92
CA ASP A 194 -21.86 22.08 17.11
C ASP A 194 -20.37 22.30 16.82
N THR A 195 -19.50 21.39 17.32
CA THR A 195 -18.05 21.50 17.19
C THR A 195 -17.48 20.27 16.50
N TRP A 196 -16.87 20.48 15.33
CA TRP A 196 -16.15 19.47 14.56
C TRP A 196 -14.65 19.64 14.69
N GLY A 197 -13.88 18.60 14.49
CA GLY A 197 -12.42 18.68 14.33
C GLY A 197 -12.09 19.24 12.95
N VAL A 198 -11.12 20.16 12.88
CA VAL A 198 -10.63 20.69 11.60
C VAL A 198 -9.15 21.04 11.68
N ASN A 199 -8.42 20.76 10.61
CA ASN A 199 -7.12 21.39 10.38
C ASN A 199 -6.97 21.72 8.89
N MET A 200 -6.24 22.77 8.59
CA MET A 200 -5.93 23.19 7.24
C MET A 200 -4.44 23.06 6.99
N PHE A 201 -4.11 22.68 5.77
CA PHE A 201 -2.74 22.40 5.36
C PHE A 201 -2.39 23.21 4.11
N ARG A 202 -1.19 23.77 4.08
CA ARG A 202 -0.63 24.42 2.91
C ARG A 202 0.79 23.92 2.68
N ASN A 203 1.05 23.38 1.49
CA ASN A 203 2.38 23.04 1.04
C ASN A 203 2.92 24.12 0.11
N ILE A 204 4.13 24.60 0.39
CA ILE A 204 4.86 25.56 -0.43
C ILE A 204 6.13 24.89 -0.93
N ARG A 205 6.07 24.34 -2.14
CA ARG A 205 7.12 23.48 -2.69
C ARG A 205 8.47 24.17 -2.80
N ARG A 206 8.52 25.44 -3.24
CA ARG A 206 9.80 26.15 -3.37
C ARG A 206 10.57 26.23 -2.06
N HIS A 207 9.88 26.25 -0.93
CA HIS A 207 10.48 26.28 0.41
C HIS A 207 10.56 24.90 1.06
N ASN A 208 9.99 23.88 0.41
CA ASN A 208 9.80 22.55 0.98
C ASN A 208 9.13 22.64 2.37
N SER A 209 8.16 23.52 2.48
CA SER A 209 7.48 23.87 3.72
C SER A 209 6.06 23.31 3.72
N ASN A 210 5.78 22.45 4.69
CA ASN A 210 4.41 22.06 5.05
C ASN A 210 3.97 22.89 6.24
N ASN A 211 2.79 23.49 6.14
CA ASN A 211 2.24 24.36 7.16
C ASN A 211 0.86 23.85 7.55
N SER A 212 0.49 23.99 8.81
CA SER A 212 -0.86 23.73 9.32
C SER A 212 -1.39 24.93 10.07
N TRP A 213 -2.71 25.05 10.12
CA TRP A 213 -3.37 26.10 10.89
C TRP A 213 -3.27 25.83 12.38
N ASN A 214 -3.72 24.67 12.87
CA ASN A 214 -3.47 24.24 14.24
C ASN A 214 -2.12 23.53 14.31
N PHE A 215 -1.36 23.80 15.37
CA PHE A 215 -0.01 23.25 15.54
C PHE A 215 -0.04 21.71 15.61
N ILE A 216 0.88 21.09 14.87
CA ILE A 216 1.17 19.67 14.90
C ILE A 216 2.59 19.45 15.42
N ASP A 217 2.71 18.83 16.61
CA ASP A 217 4.00 18.44 17.19
C ASP A 217 4.48 17.15 16.52
N ARG A 218 5.55 17.23 15.74
CA ARG A 218 6.18 16.09 15.07
C ARG A 218 6.85 15.07 16.02
N ASN A 219 7.01 15.41 17.30
CA ASN A 219 7.48 14.46 18.30
C ASN A 219 6.35 13.55 18.85
N ILE A 220 5.11 13.82 18.47
CA ILE A 220 3.94 13.04 18.83
C ILE A 220 3.45 12.35 17.57
N SER A 221 3.37 11.02 17.62
CA SER A 221 2.90 10.21 16.51
C SER A 221 1.42 10.46 16.19
N GLY A 222 1.11 10.66 14.91
CA GLY A 222 -0.23 10.97 14.39
C GLY A 222 -0.60 12.45 14.46
N PHE A 223 -1.41 12.94 13.50
CA PHE A 223 -1.80 14.35 13.41
C PHE A 223 -3.29 14.61 13.63
N ILE A 224 -4.19 13.66 13.29
CA ILE A 224 -5.64 13.84 13.35
C ILE A 224 -6.10 14.30 14.75
N HIS A 225 -5.56 13.72 15.79
CA HIS A 225 -5.92 14.09 17.17
C HIS A 225 -5.34 15.45 17.63
N GLN A 226 -4.51 16.08 16.80
CA GLN A 226 -3.90 17.39 17.00
C GLN A 226 -4.64 18.50 16.22
N GLU A 227 -5.85 18.25 15.74
CA GLU A 227 -6.68 19.23 15.03
C GLU A 227 -7.17 20.37 15.94
N GLY A 228 -7.52 21.52 15.32
CA GLY A 228 -8.30 22.58 15.92
C GLY A 228 -9.80 22.27 15.89
N GLN A 229 -10.63 23.29 16.05
CA GLN A 229 -12.08 23.18 16.14
C GLN A 229 -12.78 24.05 15.09
N LEU A 230 -13.77 23.48 14.41
CA LEU A 230 -14.73 24.17 13.56
C LEU A 230 -16.04 24.21 14.35
N THR A 231 -16.50 25.42 14.67
CA THR A 231 -17.71 25.67 15.46
C THR A 231 -18.82 26.28 14.60
N GLY A 232 -20.01 26.35 15.12
CA GLY A 232 -21.12 27.05 14.51
C GLY A 232 -22.00 26.22 13.60
N ILE A 233 -21.63 24.96 13.26
CA ILE A 233 -22.46 24.08 12.43
C ILE A 233 -23.63 23.54 13.24
N LYS A 234 -24.87 23.97 12.89
CA LYS A 234 -26.09 23.63 13.62
C LYS A 234 -27.19 23.18 12.68
N ASP A 235 -28.12 22.41 13.21
CA ASP A 235 -29.41 22.08 12.56
C ASP A 235 -29.27 21.47 11.15
N ILE A 236 -28.17 20.73 10.91
CA ILE A 236 -27.96 19.98 9.68
C ILE A 236 -28.41 18.54 9.83
N LYS A 237 -29.07 18.02 8.79
CA LYS A 237 -29.49 16.62 8.73
C LYS A 237 -28.61 15.83 7.76
N PRO A 238 -28.12 14.64 8.15
CA PRO A 238 -27.42 13.76 7.24
C PRO A 238 -28.29 13.45 6.02
N PRO A 239 -27.82 13.72 4.79
CA PRO A 239 -28.59 13.39 3.60
C PRO A 239 -28.63 11.88 3.36
N VAL A 240 -29.61 11.41 2.59
CA VAL A 240 -29.61 10.04 2.07
C VAL A 240 -28.39 9.88 1.17
N ARG A 241 -27.50 8.96 1.53
CA ARG A 241 -26.29 8.67 0.78
C ARG A 241 -26.55 7.44 -0.09
N LEU A 242 -27.04 7.65 -1.31
CA LEU A 242 -27.28 6.59 -2.28
C LEU A 242 -26.73 7.02 -3.63
N SER A 243 -25.77 6.27 -4.12
CA SER A 243 -25.26 6.42 -5.48
C SER A 243 -25.23 5.10 -6.21
N LEU A 244 -25.41 5.15 -7.51
CA LEU A 244 -25.33 4.06 -8.43
C LEU A 244 -24.34 4.42 -9.53
N SER A 245 -23.49 3.46 -9.90
CA SER A 245 -22.54 3.63 -11.00
C SER A 245 -22.64 2.44 -11.97
N PRO A 246 -23.67 2.41 -12.84
CA PRO A 246 -23.70 1.43 -13.91
C PRO A 246 -22.50 1.62 -14.85
N TYR A 247 -21.97 0.50 -15.33
CA TYR A 247 -20.91 0.53 -16.33
C TYR A 247 -21.15 -0.45 -17.47
N LEU A 248 -20.57 -0.13 -18.61
CA LEU A 248 -20.45 -0.98 -19.78
C LEU A 248 -18.98 -0.99 -20.24
N ALA A 249 -18.44 -2.18 -20.46
CA ALA A 249 -17.09 -2.37 -20.98
C ALA A 249 -17.12 -3.28 -22.22
N THR A 250 -16.30 -2.94 -23.21
CA THR A 250 -16.08 -3.75 -24.41
C THR A 250 -14.59 -4.03 -24.53
N TYR A 251 -14.26 -5.26 -24.91
CA TYR A 251 -12.90 -5.73 -25.14
C TYR A 251 -12.81 -6.30 -26.56
N TYR A 252 -11.81 -5.88 -27.28
CA TYR A 252 -11.45 -6.44 -28.56
C TYR A 252 -10.05 -7.05 -28.46
N GLN A 253 -9.95 -8.33 -28.73
CA GLN A 253 -8.69 -9.06 -28.85
C GLN A 253 -8.49 -9.42 -30.32
N PRO A 254 -7.59 -8.74 -31.03
CA PRO A 254 -7.30 -9.05 -32.43
C PRO A 254 -6.71 -10.44 -32.57
N LYS A 255 -6.87 -11.03 -33.73
CA LYS A 255 -6.32 -12.34 -34.09
C LYS A 255 -4.81 -12.40 -33.83
N SER A 256 -4.37 -13.42 -33.12
CA SER A 256 -2.95 -13.75 -32.97
C SER A 256 -2.63 -15.06 -33.72
N SER A 257 -1.37 -15.46 -33.75
CA SER A 257 -0.96 -16.74 -34.36
C SER A 257 -1.62 -17.96 -33.72
N THR A 258 -2.13 -17.81 -32.48
CA THR A 258 -2.67 -18.92 -31.67
C THR A 258 -4.15 -18.78 -31.35
N SER A 259 -4.81 -17.64 -31.67
CA SER A 259 -6.22 -17.42 -31.35
C SER A 259 -6.94 -16.59 -32.41
N SER A 260 -8.26 -16.84 -32.59
CA SER A 260 -9.13 -16.02 -33.43
C SER A 260 -9.42 -14.67 -32.74
N SER A 261 -9.78 -13.65 -33.52
CA SER A 261 -10.26 -12.37 -32.96
C SER A 261 -11.55 -12.58 -32.18
N SER A 262 -11.66 -11.91 -31.04
CA SER A 262 -12.83 -12.00 -30.19
C SER A 262 -13.28 -10.63 -29.68
N PHE A 263 -14.59 -10.48 -29.52
CA PHE A 263 -15.23 -9.38 -28.79
C PHE A 263 -15.87 -9.91 -27.52
N LEU A 264 -15.60 -9.24 -26.41
CA LEU A 264 -16.21 -9.53 -25.13
C LEU A 264 -16.90 -8.28 -24.59
N TYR A 265 -18.13 -8.42 -24.16
CA TYR A 265 -18.92 -7.36 -23.54
C TYR A 265 -19.16 -7.69 -22.08
N LYS A 266 -18.97 -6.72 -21.21
CA LYS A 266 -19.26 -6.82 -19.79
C LYS A 266 -20.07 -5.62 -19.34
N GLY A 267 -21.05 -5.86 -18.49
CA GLY A 267 -21.83 -4.81 -17.85
C GLY A 267 -22.00 -5.14 -16.37
N GLY A 268 -22.04 -4.12 -15.56
CA GLY A 268 -22.20 -4.27 -14.12
C GLY A 268 -22.69 -2.98 -13.48
N LEU A 269 -22.78 -3.02 -12.16
CA LEU A 269 -23.31 -1.95 -11.36
C LEU A 269 -22.54 -1.85 -10.04
N ASP A 270 -22.03 -0.68 -9.76
CA ASP A 270 -21.53 -0.35 -8.44
C ASP A 270 -22.60 0.45 -7.67
N LEU A 271 -22.87 0.04 -6.44
CA LEU A 271 -23.83 0.68 -5.55
C LEU A 271 -23.13 1.08 -4.27
N LYS A 272 -23.31 2.34 -3.86
CA LYS A 272 -22.88 2.83 -2.56
C LYS A 272 -24.09 3.38 -1.81
N TYR A 273 -24.38 2.81 -0.63
CA TYR A 273 -25.54 3.18 0.18
C TYR A 273 -25.14 3.41 1.64
N GLY A 274 -25.42 4.60 2.14
CA GLY A 274 -25.32 4.87 3.58
C GLY A 274 -26.47 4.23 4.32
N ILE A 275 -26.24 3.10 4.98
CA ILE A 275 -27.24 2.38 5.77
C ILE A 275 -27.77 3.28 6.90
N ASN A 276 -26.84 3.97 7.56
CA ASN A 276 -27.09 4.99 8.57
C ASN A 276 -25.88 5.93 8.67
N ASP A 277 -25.85 6.82 9.64
CA ASP A 277 -24.78 7.81 9.80
C ASP A 277 -23.39 7.19 9.93
N ALA A 278 -23.29 5.99 10.51
CA ALA A 278 -22.02 5.28 10.80
C ALA A 278 -21.60 4.32 9.70
N PHE A 279 -22.56 3.63 9.04
CA PHE A 279 -22.27 2.49 8.17
C PHE A 279 -22.61 2.76 6.71
N THR A 280 -21.75 2.29 5.82
CA THR A 280 -21.96 2.32 4.36
C THR A 280 -21.88 0.90 3.81
N LEU A 281 -22.79 0.58 2.92
CA LEU A 281 -22.77 -0.57 2.04
C LEU A 281 -22.14 -0.14 0.71
N ASP A 282 -21.08 -0.82 0.31
CA ASP A 282 -20.48 -0.75 -1.02
C ASP A 282 -20.66 -2.11 -1.69
N MET A 283 -21.22 -2.16 -2.88
CA MET A 283 -21.50 -3.40 -3.62
C MET A 283 -21.11 -3.25 -5.07
N MET A 284 -20.42 -4.24 -5.61
CA MET A 284 -20.17 -4.40 -7.05
C MET A 284 -20.88 -5.66 -7.54
N LEU A 285 -21.69 -5.53 -8.56
CA LEU A 285 -22.31 -6.64 -9.28
C LEU A 285 -21.56 -6.85 -10.59
N VAL A 286 -21.11 -8.08 -10.82
CA VAL A 286 -20.31 -8.50 -11.98
C VAL A 286 -19.07 -7.60 -12.14
N PRO A 287 -18.12 -7.57 -11.17
CA PRO A 287 -16.96 -6.69 -11.22
C PRO A 287 -16.12 -6.88 -12.48
N ASP A 288 -15.62 -5.78 -13.05
CA ASP A 288 -14.70 -5.79 -14.18
C ASP A 288 -13.46 -4.93 -13.91
N PHE A 289 -12.29 -5.55 -14.01
CA PHE A 289 -10.97 -4.96 -13.71
C PHE A 289 -10.04 -4.89 -14.92
N GLY A 290 -10.54 -5.05 -16.13
CA GLY A 290 -9.75 -5.16 -17.35
C GLY A 290 -8.91 -3.93 -17.72
N GLN A 291 -9.26 -2.71 -17.22
CA GLN A 291 -8.50 -1.47 -17.47
C GLN A 291 -7.33 -1.28 -16.50
N ILE A 292 -7.24 -2.09 -15.45
CA ILE A 292 -6.18 -1.96 -14.43
C ILE A 292 -4.82 -2.29 -15.06
N GLN A 293 -3.79 -1.52 -14.68
CA GLN A 293 -2.41 -1.77 -15.11
C GLN A 293 -1.99 -3.23 -14.85
N SER A 294 -1.32 -3.83 -15.82
CA SER A 294 -0.79 -5.21 -15.73
C SER A 294 0.18 -5.37 -14.55
N ASP A 295 0.22 -6.57 -13.97
CA ASP A 295 1.19 -6.91 -12.92
C ASP A 295 2.60 -7.12 -13.51
N ASP A 296 3.61 -6.70 -12.77
CA ASP A 296 5.02 -6.81 -13.14
C ASP A 296 5.54 -8.23 -12.90
N LYS A 297 5.23 -9.15 -13.81
CA LYS A 297 5.70 -10.54 -13.75
C LYS A 297 7.23 -10.59 -13.78
N LYS A 298 7.81 -11.47 -12.93
CA LYS A 298 9.26 -11.68 -12.77
C LYS A 298 9.57 -13.16 -12.64
N LEU A 299 10.79 -13.55 -13.04
CA LEU A 299 11.31 -14.90 -12.75
C LEU A 299 11.47 -15.07 -11.24
N ASN A 300 10.85 -16.10 -10.69
CA ASN A 300 10.92 -16.44 -9.28
C ASN A 300 11.71 -17.74 -9.07
N LEU A 301 12.92 -17.64 -8.56
CA LEU A 301 13.78 -18.79 -8.22
C LEU A 301 13.65 -19.20 -6.75
N THR A 302 12.91 -18.42 -5.93
CA THR A 302 12.74 -18.68 -4.50
C THR A 302 11.58 -19.63 -4.22
N PRO A 303 11.54 -20.28 -3.04
CA PRO A 303 10.39 -21.10 -2.65
C PRO A 303 9.15 -20.30 -2.28
N TYR A 304 9.21 -18.96 -2.33
CA TYR A 304 8.16 -18.04 -1.85
C TYR A 304 7.29 -17.52 -2.96
N GLU A 305 6.01 -17.36 -2.68
CA GLU A 305 5.06 -16.69 -3.58
C GLU A 305 5.42 -15.19 -3.73
N LEU A 306 5.30 -14.65 -4.95
CA LEU A 306 5.47 -13.23 -5.18
C LEU A 306 4.25 -12.44 -4.67
N TYR A 307 4.53 -11.35 -3.96
CA TYR A 307 3.49 -10.42 -3.52
C TYR A 307 3.20 -9.38 -4.60
N TYR A 308 1.93 -9.21 -4.93
CA TYR A 308 1.45 -8.13 -5.80
C TYR A 308 0.52 -7.20 -5.03
N SER A 309 0.76 -5.90 -5.12
CA SER A 309 -0.13 -4.90 -4.51
C SER A 309 -1.54 -4.94 -5.14
N GLU A 310 -2.56 -4.66 -4.33
CA GLU A 310 -3.93 -4.52 -4.83
C GLU A 310 -4.04 -3.24 -5.66
N LYS A 311 -4.65 -3.34 -6.83
CA LYS A 311 -4.87 -2.21 -7.76
C LYS A 311 -6.36 -1.97 -8.02
N ARG A 312 -7.24 -2.86 -7.57
CA ARG A 312 -8.70 -2.77 -7.75
C ARG A 312 -9.28 -1.86 -6.69
N GLN A 313 -9.88 -0.74 -7.10
CA GLN A 313 -10.37 0.32 -6.21
C GLN A 313 -11.28 -0.20 -5.11
N PHE A 314 -12.24 -1.07 -5.42
CA PHE A 314 -13.17 -1.64 -4.44
C PHE A 314 -12.46 -2.31 -3.25
N PHE A 315 -11.33 -3.00 -3.51
CA PHE A 315 -10.56 -3.68 -2.48
C PHE A 315 -9.50 -2.80 -1.81
N ASN A 316 -9.35 -1.55 -2.24
CA ASN A 316 -8.47 -0.56 -1.62
C ASN A 316 -9.26 0.45 -0.77
N GLU A 317 -10.42 0.90 -1.24
CA GLU A 317 -11.25 1.89 -0.55
C GLU A 317 -11.91 1.30 0.70
N GLY A 318 -11.82 1.99 1.85
CA GLY A 318 -12.53 1.65 3.09
C GLY A 318 -12.16 0.30 3.68
N THR A 319 -10.91 -0.12 3.54
CA THR A 319 -10.40 -1.43 3.98
C THR A 319 -9.67 -1.40 5.32
N GLU A 320 -9.63 -0.27 6.00
CA GLU A 320 -8.92 -0.06 7.24
C GLU A 320 -9.28 -1.05 8.36
N LEU A 321 -10.53 -1.52 8.38
CA LEU A 321 -11.00 -2.49 9.35
C LEU A 321 -10.54 -3.92 9.02
N PHE A 322 -10.23 -4.20 7.75
CA PHE A 322 -9.84 -5.52 7.26
C PHE A 322 -8.31 -5.73 7.22
N GLN A 323 -7.52 -4.65 7.21
CA GLN A 323 -6.06 -4.70 7.05
C GLN A 323 -5.25 -4.70 8.35
N ARG A 324 -5.89 -4.67 9.53
CA ARG A 324 -5.19 -4.60 10.83
C ARG A 324 -4.29 -5.80 11.13
N THR A 325 -4.63 -6.95 10.58
CA THR A 325 -3.83 -8.17 10.66
C THR A 325 -3.52 -8.67 9.26
N ASN A 326 -2.39 -9.29 9.02
CA ASN A 326 -2.00 -9.77 7.69
C ASN A 326 -2.75 -11.06 7.24
N ILE A 327 -3.99 -11.28 7.75
CA ILE A 327 -4.81 -12.44 7.41
C ILE A 327 -5.78 -12.18 6.24
N PHE A 328 -5.84 -10.94 5.74
CA PHE A 328 -6.62 -10.58 4.57
C PHE A 328 -5.73 -10.00 3.47
N TYR A 329 -5.71 -10.68 2.34
CA TYR A 329 -5.05 -10.28 1.10
C TYR A 329 -6.07 -10.39 -0.05
N SER A 330 -6.65 -9.26 -0.42
CA SER A 330 -7.78 -9.16 -1.37
C SER A 330 -7.50 -9.77 -2.73
N ARG A 331 -6.23 -9.84 -3.16
CA ARG A 331 -5.81 -10.50 -4.42
C ARG A 331 -6.13 -11.99 -4.49
N ARG A 332 -6.47 -12.64 -3.36
CA ARG A 332 -6.98 -14.02 -3.33
C ARG A 332 -8.41 -14.12 -3.92
N ILE A 333 -9.19 -13.04 -3.81
CA ILE A 333 -10.55 -12.99 -4.36
C ILE A 333 -10.48 -12.72 -5.86
N GLY A 334 -10.97 -13.65 -6.67
CA GLY A 334 -10.87 -13.58 -8.12
C GLY A 334 -9.50 -13.94 -8.70
N ALA A 335 -8.61 -14.55 -7.90
CA ALA A 335 -7.30 -15.04 -8.33
C ALA A 335 -7.40 -16.21 -9.31
N SER A 336 -6.25 -16.75 -9.72
CA SER A 336 -6.17 -18.01 -10.47
C SER A 336 -6.89 -19.14 -9.72
N PRO A 337 -7.48 -20.11 -10.42
CA PRO A 337 -8.11 -21.28 -9.82
C PRO A 337 -7.21 -21.97 -8.81
N LYS A 338 -7.80 -22.52 -7.75
CA LYS A 338 -7.07 -23.20 -6.68
C LYS A 338 -6.44 -24.52 -7.09
N PHE A 339 -7.15 -25.28 -7.93
CA PHE A 339 -6.68 -26.58 -8.38
C PHE A 339 -5.95 -26.45 -9.71
N SER A 340 -4.76 -27.08 -9.81
CA SER A 340 -4.00 -27.10 -11.05
C SER A 340 -4.67 -28.00 -12.07
N ALA A 341 -4.80 -27.54 -13.32
CA ALA A 341 -5.23 -28.39 -14.40
C ALA A 341 -4.20 -29.49 -14.72
N ASP A 342 -2.92 -29.25 -14.45
CA ASP A 342 -1.84 -30.25 -14.65
C ASP A 342 -2.03 -31.48 -13.77
N ASP A 343 -2.53 -31.31 -12.52
CA ASP A 343 -2.81 -32.40 -11.58
C ASP A 343 -4.01 -33.27 -12.00
N LEU A 344 -4.79 -32.79 -12.97
CA LEU A 344 -5.99 -33.45 -13.48
C LEU A 344 -5.80 -34.11 -14.85
N LEU A 345 -4.60 -34.01 -15.44
CA LEU A 345 -4.25 -34.66 -16.69
C LEU A 345 -4.23 -36.18 -16.54
N THR A 346 -4.79 -36.87 -17.52
CA THR A 346 -4.59 -38.31 -17.71
C THR A 346 -3.57 -38.56 -18.83
N ASN A 347 -3.19 -39.83 -19.08
CA ASN A 347 -2.26 -40.17 -20.15
C ASN A 347 -2.78 -39.61 -21.49
N HIS A 348 -1.86 -39.01 -22.26
CA HIS A 348 -2.10 -38.43 -23.60
C HIS A 348 -2.93 -37.13 -23.62
N GLU A 349 -3.31 -36.56 -22.47
CA GLU A 349 -3.95 -35.26 -22.41
C GLU A 349 -2.97 -34.10 -22.33
N THR A 350 -3.35 -32.97 -22.93
CA THR A 350 -2.69 -31.67 -22.75
C THR A 350 -3.74 -30.58 -22.43
N ILE A 351 -3.29 -29.47 -21.87
CA ILE A 351 -4.17 -28.34 -21.55
C ILE A 351 -4.37 -27.49 -22.83
N ASP A 352 -5.61 -27.44 -23.33
CA ASP A 352 -6.04 -26.56 -24.40
C ASP A 352 -6.35 -25.15 -23.88
N TYR A 353 -7.09 -25.06 -22.75
CA TYR A 353 -7.43 -23.80 -22.09
C TYR A 353 -7.39 -23.93 -20.57
N ASN A 354 -6.73 -22.99 -19.90
CA ASN A 354 -6.73 -22.88 -18.44
C ASN A 354 -7.04 -21.43 -18.03
N PRO A 355 -8.08 -21.18 -17.24
CA PRO A 355 -8.44 -19.84 -16.82
C PRO A 355 -7.36 -19.27 -15.88
N SER A 356 -6.90 -18.05 -16.18
CA SER A 356 -5.91 -17.33 -15.35
C SER A 356 -6.53 -16.63 -14.13
N GLU A 357 -7.86 -16.42 -14.14
CA GLU A 357 -8.61 -15.73 -13.10
C GLU A 357 -10.01 -16.35 -12.96
N THR A 358 -10.58 -16.26 -11.75
CA THR A 358 -11.95 -16.68 -11.47
C THR A 358 -12.93 -15.50 -11.58
N GLN A 359 -14.07 -15.69 -12.25
CA GLN A 359 -15.07 -14.64 -12.43
C GLN A 359 -15.86 -14.42 -11.14
N LEU A 360 -15.93 -13.17 -10.66
CA LEU A 360 -16.78 -12.80 -9.54
C LEU A 360 -18.22 -12.52 -9.99
N VAL A 361 -19.17 -12.96 -9.19
CA VAL A 361 -20.60 -12.60 -9.32
C VAL A 361 -20.83 -11.26 -8.63
N ASN A 362 -20.35 -11.17 -7.40
CA ASN A 362 -20.47 -9.96 -6.58
C ASN A 362 -19.27 -9.80 -5.66
N ALA A 363 -19.06 -8.55 -5.23
CA ALA A 363 -18.28 -8.21 -4.06
C ALA A 363 -19.08 -7.18 -3.26
N THR A 364 -19.31 -7.44 -1.99
CA THR A 364 -20.13 -6.60 -1.11
C THR A 364 -19.37 -6.30 0.17
N LYS A 365 -19.36 -5.04 0.58
CA LYS A 365 -18.66 -4.57 1.76
C LYS A 365 -19.55 -3.65 2.57
N ILE A 366 -19.71 -3.91 3.86
CA ILE A 366 -20.31 -3.03 4.84
C ILE A 366 -19.21 -2.58 5.78
N SER A 367 -18.99 -1.29 5.90
CA SER A 367 -17.97 -0.77 6.81
C SER A 367 -18.43 0.52 7.48
N GLY A 368 -17.99 0.72 8.72
CA GLY A 368 -18.30 1.95 9.42
C GLY A 368 -17.78 1.96 10.85
N ARG A 369 -17.89 3.13 11.49
CA ARG A 369 -17.51 3.34 12.88
C ARG A 369 -18.54 4.18 13.58
N THR A 370 -19.02 3.70 14.74
CA THR A 370 -19.96 4.43 15.59
C THR A 370 -19.25 5.56 16.36
N ARG A 371 -20.04 6.51 16.83
CA ARG A 371 -19.53 7.60 17.68
C ARG A 371 -18.79 7.09 18.92
N ASP A 372 -19.24 5.97 19.52
CA ASP A 372 -18.58 5.38 20.67
C ASP A 372 -17.29 4.62 20.33
N GLY A 373 -16.83 4.67 19.08
CA GLY A 373 -15.58 4.08 18.62
C GLY A 373 -15.64 2.58 18.30
N TRP A 374 -16.85 2.01 18.11
CA TRP A 374 -16.98 0.66 17.53
C TRP A 374 -16.85 0.73 16.02
N GLY A 375 -15.87 0.01 15.47
CA GLY A 375 -15.73 -0.23 14.04
C GLY A 375 -16.24 -1.62 13.68
N ILE A 376 -17.06 -1.74 12.65
CA ILE A 376 -17.56 -3.02 12.13
C ILE A 376 -17.33 -3.06 10.64
N GLY A 377 -16.70 -4.12 10.16
CA GLY A 377 -16.46 -4.41 8.75
C GLY A 377 -16.96 -5.81 8.40
N VAL A 378 -17.75 -5.91 7.35
CA VAL A 378 -18.18 -7.18 6.75
C VAL A 378 -17.86 -7.12 5.27
N LEU A 379 -17.12 -8.10 4.74
CA LEU A 379 -16.89 -8.24 3.31
C LEU A 379 -17.31 -9.65 2.88
N ASN A 380 -18.06 -9.72 1.80
CA ASN A 380 -18.44 -10.97 1.15
C ASN A 380 -18.15 -10.87 -0.34
N ALA A 381 -17.62 -11.93 -0.93
CA ALA A 381 -17.46 -12.07 -2.37
C ALA A 381 -17.76 -13.52 -2.79
N VAL A 382 -18.30 -13.68 -4.00
CA VAL A 382 -18.62 -14.99 -4.58
C VAL A 382 -18.00 -15.10 -5.95
N SER A 383 -17.21 -16.17 -6.20
CA SER A 383 -16.69 -16.52 -7.51
C SER A 383 -17.44 -17.71 -8.12
N LEU A 384 -17.69 -17.62 -9.42
CA LEU A 384 -18.29 -18.72 -10.20
C LEU A 384 -17.35 -19.91 -10.31
N PRO A 385 -17.88 -21.13 -10.58
CA PRO A 385 -17.04 -22.26 -10.94
C PRO A 385 -16.21 -21.96 -12.20
N SER A 386 -14.94 -22.36 -12.18
CA SER A 386 -14.06 -22.21 -13.33
C SER A 386 -13.60 -23.58 -13.83
N TYR A 387 -13.43 -23.69 -15.14
CA TYR A 387 -13.13 -24.96 -15.80
C TYR A 387 -11.95 -24.79 -16.75
N ALA A 388 -11.04 -25.76 -16.76
CA ALA A 388 -10.04 -25.92 -17.80
C ALA A 388 -10.58 -26.88 -18.89
N ASN A 389 -10.12 -26.70 -20.13
CA ASN A 389 -10.35 -27.62 -21.22
C ASN A 389 -9.06 -28.42 -21.45
N LEU A 390 -9.19 -29.74 -21.42
CA LEU A 390 -8.14 -30.69 -21.74
C LEU A 390 -8.44 -31.33 -23.10
N ILE A 391 -7.40 -31.61 -23.88
CA ILE A 391 -7.53 -32.29 -25.17
C ILE A 391 -6.67 -33.57 -25.16
N ASP A 392 -7.26 -34.68 -25.55
CA ASP A 392 -6.53 -35.92 -25.82
C ASP A 392 -5.76 -35.78 -27.14
N THR A 393 -4.45 -35.91 -27.11
CA THR A 393 -3.57 -35.71 -28.27
C THR A 393 -3.65 -36.87 -29.27
N LEU A 394 -4.26 -38.02 -28.91
CA LEU A 394 -4.45 -39.19 -29.82
C LEU A 394 -5.79 -39.14 -30.52
N THR A 395 -6.87 -38.84 -29.78
CA THR A 395 -8.22 -38.86 -30.33
C THR A 395 -8.72 -37.49 -30.76
N GLY A 396 -8.16 -36.40 -30.23
CA GLY A 396 -8.65 -35.02 -30.40
C GLY A 396 -9.90 -34.72 -29.57
N ASP A 397 -10.29 -35.58 -28.65
CA ASP A 397 -11.46 -35.37 -27.79
C ASP A 397 -11.22 -34.33 -26.71
N PHE A 398 -12.24 -33.51 -26.42
CA PHE A 398 -12.17 -32.46 -25.38
C PHE A 398 -12.83 -32.95 -24.10
N ARG A 399 -12.17 -32.74 -22.98
CA ARG A 399 -12.68 -32.94 -21.62
C ARG A 399 -12.64 -31.66 -20.82
N LYS A 400 -13.73 -31.28 -20.20
CA LYS A 400 -13.84 -30.11 -19.33
C LYS A 400 -13.70 -30.53 -17.89
N VAL A 401 -12.73 -29.98 -17.18
CA VAL A 401 -12.43 -30.27 -15.76
C VAL A 401 -12.61 -29.04 -14.89
N MET A 402 -13.20 -29.22 -13.70
CA MET A 402 -13.40 -28.12 -12.75
C MET A 402 -12.09 -27.83 -12.01
N VAL A 403 -11.57 -26.64 -12.17
CA VAL A 403 -10.34 -26.16 -11.48
C VAL A 403 -10.65 -25.21 -10.33
N GLN A 404 -11.89 -24.71 -10.23
CA GLN A 404 -12.39 -23.92 -9.10
C GLN A 404 -13.87 -24.21 -8.91
N PRO A 405 -14.33 -24.66 -7.73
CA PRO A 405 -15.75 -24.73 -7.37
C PRO A 405 -16.35 -23.34 -7.14
N LEU A 406 -17.68 -23.25 -7.08
CA LEU A 406 -18.35 -22.06 -6.55
C LEU A 406 -17.78 -21.74 -5.16
N THR A 407 -17.18 -20.56 -5.00
CA THR A 407 -16.45 -20.24 -3.78
C THR A 407 -16.99 -18.95 -3.16
N ASN A 408 -17.24 -19.00 -1.85
CA ASN A 408 -17.66 -17.86 -1.05
C ASN A 408 -16.52 -17.43 -0.11
N TYR A 409 -16.16 -16.15 -0.18
CA TYR A 409 -15.15 -15.50 0.63
C TYR A 409 -15.82 -14.55 1.61
N ASN A 410 -15.51 -14.66 2.91
CA ASN A 410 -16.06 -13.80 3.94
C ASN A 410 -14.96 -13.21 4.81
N VAL A 411 -15.09 -11.93 5.15
CA VAL A 411 -14.28 -11.26 6.16
C VAL A 411 -15.19 -10.52 7.13
N LEU A 412 -15.04 -10.78 8.41
CA LEU A 412 -15.72 -10.08 9.49
C LEU A 412 -14.68 -9.41 10.38
N SER A 413 -14.83 -8.13 10.65
CA SER A 413 -13.96 -7.36 11.54
C SER A 413 -14.78 -6.57 12.54
N VAL A 414 -14.36 -6.61 13.80
CA VAL A 414 -14.90 -5.80 14.88
C VAL A 414 -13.74 -5.13 15.60
N ASP A 415 -13.81 -3.83 15.72
CA ASP A 415 -12.77 -2.99 16.31
C ASP A 415 -13.37 -2.08 17.37
N LYS A 416 -12.64 -1.87 18.46
CA LYS A 416 -13.00 -0.90 19.51
C LYS A 416 -11.85 0.07 19.73
N SER A 417 -12.07 1.33 19.38
CA SER A 417 -11.18 2.42 19.74
C SER A 417 -11.31 2.75 21.24
N LEU A 418 -10.18 2.94 21.89
CA LEU A 418 -10.06 3.24 23.31
C LEU A 418 -9.35 4.59 23.48
N LYS A 419 -9.25 5.07 24.75
CA LYS A 419 -8.51 6.30 25.07
C LYS A 419 -7.02 6.18 24.73
N ASN A 420 -6.33 7.32 24.61
CA ASN A 420 -4.87 7.43 24.40
C ASN A 420 -4.34 6.73 23.15
N ASN A 421 -5.07 6.70 22.03
CA ASN A 421 -4.71 5.99 20.82
C ASN A 421 -4.59 4.46 21.03
N SER A 422 -5.33 3.91 21.99
CA SER A 422 -5.41 2.46 22.22
C SER A 422 -6.58 1.87 21.44
N TYR A 423 -6.49 0.59 21.13
CA TYR A 423 -7.58 -0.16 20.47
C TYR A 423 -7.45 -1.67 20.74
N ILE A 424 -8.52 -2.38 20.48
CA ILE A 424 -8.59 -3.83 20.37
C ILE A 424 -9.46 -4.19 19.16
N SER A 425 -9.04 -5.19 18.39
CA SER A 425 -9.72 -5.64 17.18
C SER A 425 -9.75 -7.16 17.10
N ILE A 426 -10.84 -7.69 16.56
CA ILE A 426 -10.98 -9.10 16.20
C ILE A 426 -11.37 -9.14 14.73
N ILE A 427 -10.71 -10.01 13.97
CA ILE A 427 -10.99 -10.23 12.55
C ILE A 427 -11.07 -11.74 12.27
N ASN A 428 -12.00 -12.13 11.44
CA ASN A 428 -12.14 -13.50 10.93
C ASN A 428 -12.18 -13.49 9.40
N THR A 429 -11.47 -14.40 8.78
CA THR A 429 -11.55 -14.69 7.35
C THR A 429 -12.02 -16.13 7.14
N ASN A 430 -12.89 -16.34 6.17
CA ASN A 430 -13.44 -17.66 5.87
C ASN A 430 -13.54 -17.88 4.36
N VAL A 431 -13.11 -19.04 3.90
CA VAL A 431 -13.24 -19.51 2.51
C VAL A 431 -14.04 -20.80 2.53
N TYR A 432 -15.15 -20.79 1.82
CA TYR A 432 -16.06 -21.92 1.69
C TYR A 432 -16.25 -22.28 0.22
N MET A 433 -15.92 -23.51 -0.15
CA MET A 433 -16.12 -24.06 -1.48
C MET A 433 -17.35 -24.97 -1.46
N PHE A 434 -18.31 -24.68 -2.35
CA PHE A 434 -19.51 -25.54 -2.50
C PHE A 434 -19.13 -26.82 -3.25
N ASP A 435 -19.77 -27.91 -2.91
CA ASP A 435 -19.52 -29.25 -3.50
C ASP A 435 -18.06 -29.71 -3.42
N ASN A 436 -17.32 -29.18 -2.45
CA ASN A 436 -15.93 -29.53 -2.16
C ASN A 436 -15.72 -29.54 -0.64
N PRO A 437 -15.03 -30.56 -0.07
CA PRO A 437 -14.85 -30.65 1.38
C PRO A 437 -13.92 -29.60 1.97
N PHE A 438 -13.11 -28.95 1.14
CA PHE A 438 -12.10 -27.97 1.60
C PHE A 438 -12.72 -26.75 2.32
N ARG A 439 -12.16 -26.44 3.48
CA ARG A 439 -12.53 -25.27 4.30
C ARG A 439 -11.27 -24.58 4.79
N ALA A 440 -11.31 -23.25 4.85
CA ALA A 440 -10.27 -22.46 5.47
C ALA A 440 -10.89 -21.35 6.32
N ASN A 441 -10.42 -21.23 7.55
CA ASN A 441 -10.84 -20.17 8.48
C ASN A 441 -9.64 -19.67 9.27
N VAL A 442 -9.51 -18.34 9.39
CA VAL A 442 -8.51 -17.71 10.25
C VAL A 442 -9.19 -16.67 11.13
N THR A 443 -9.01 -16.80 12.43
CA THR A 443 -9.45 -15.80 13.39
C THR A 443 -8.24 -15.16 14.04
N ALA A 444 -8.20 -13.82 14.07
CA ALA A 444 -7.10 -13.06 14.64
C ALA A 444 -7.60 -11.95 15.56
N THR A 445 -6.76 -11.58 16.52
CA THR A 445 -6.92 -10.39 17.36
C THR A 445 -5.70 -9.50 17.18
N ASP A 446 -5.91 -8.18 17.30
CA ASP A 446 -4.87 -7.16 17.30
C ASP A 446 -5.23 -6.11 18.36
N PHE A 447 -4.27 -5.74 19.19
CA PHE A 447 -4.47 -4.71 20.19
C PHE A 447 -3.24 -3.81 20.34
N GLN A 448 -3.51 -2.58 20.75
CA GLN A 448 -2.51 -1.61 21.16
C GLN A 448 -2.98 -0.87 22.40
N PHE A 449 -2.15 -0.84 23.42
CA PHE A 449 -2.37 -0.04 24.62
C PHE A 449 -1.23 0.97 24.78
N ARG A 450 -1.61 2.23 25.04
CA ARG A 450 -0.66 3.33 25.26
C ARG A 450 -0.88 3.98 26.62
N ASP A 451 0.20 4.45 27.20
CA ASP A 451 0.15 5.26 28.41
C ASP A 451 -0.50 6.64 28.16
N LYS A 452 -0.82 7.36 29.23
CA LYS A 452 -1.45 8.70 29.14
C LYS A 452 -0.60 9.72 28.40
N THR A 453 0.72 9.60 28.47
CA THR A 453 1.67 10.49 27.81
C THR A 453 1.91 10.11 26.36
N LYS A 454 1.36 8.99 25.90
CA LYS A 454 1.57 8.37 24.57
C LYS A 454 3.07 8.09 24.29
N THR A 455 3.86 7.90 25.31
CA THR A 455 5.30 7.67 25.22
C THR A 455 5.63 6.19 25.05
N PHE A 456 4.92 5.33 25.79
CA PHE A 456 5.09 3.89 25.75
C PHE A 456 3.86 3.19 25.19
N ALA A 457 4.08 2.10 24.46
CA ALA A 457 3.02 1.27 23.94
C ALA A 457 3.34 -0.22 24.12
N LEU A 458 2.28 -0.98 24.39
CA LEU A 458 2.22 -2.43 24.29
C LEU A 458 1.37 -2.79 23.08
N LYS A 459 1.93 -3.51 22.11
CA LYS A 459 1.19 -4.04 20.96
C LYS A 459 1.19 -5.56 21.00
N GLY A 460 0.09 -6.15 20.58
CA GLY A 460 0.02 -7.60 20.45
C GLY A 460 -0.94 -8.05 19.36
N LYS A 461 -0.59 -9.18 18.75
CA LYS A 461 -1.43 -9.88 17.76
C LYS A 461 -1.45 -11.36 18.07
N GLY A 462 -2.57 -12.00 17.82
CA GLY A 462 -2.70 -13.44 17.90
C GLY A 462 -3.62 -13.94 16.79
N ALA A 463 -3.32 -15.11 16.22
CA ALA A 463 -4.21 -15.72 15.24
C ALA A 463 -4.21 -17.24 15.33
N ILE A 464 -5.33 -17.84 14.91
CA ILE A 464 -5.50 -19.27 14.73
C ILE A 464 -5.97 -19.51 13.30
N SER A 465 -5.25 -20.32 12.54
CA SER A 465 -5.66 -20.83 11.23
C SER A 465 -6.17 -22.26 11.35
N MET A 466 -7.25 -22.57 10.64
CA MET A 466 -7.83 -23.92 10.51
C MET A 466 -8.11 -24.15 9.02
N ARG A 467 -7.47 -25.13 8.40
CA ARG A 467 -7.65 -25.43 6.98
C ARG A 467 -7.51 -26.92 6.69
N GLY A 468 -8.18 -27.37 5.67
CA GLY A 468 -8.17 -28.75 5.20
C GLY A 468 -9.54 -29.24 4.76
N ASP A 469 -9.63 -30.52 4.49
CA ASP A 469 -10.86 -31.22 4.06
C ASP A 469 -11.57 -31.83 5.28
N SER A 470 -11.45 -33.16 5.45
CA SER A 470 -12.10 -33.90 6.56
C SER A 470 -11.40 -33.64 7.90
N LEU A 471 -10.08 -33.44 7.89
CA LEU A 471 -9.27 -33.09 9.06
C LEU A 471 -8.73 -31.68 8.91
N LEU A 472 -9.10 -30.80 9.85
CA LEU A 472 -8.62 -29.42 9.86
C LEU A 472 -7.28 -29.33 10.58
N GLU A 473 -6.24 -28.99 9.84
CA GLU A 473 -4.95 -28.61 10.40
C GLU A 473 -5.05 -27.27 11.10
N LYS A 474 -4.57 -27.19 12.35
CA LYS A 474 -4.59 -25.96 13.16
C LYS A 474 -3.19 -25.38 13.27
N GLY A 475 -3.07 -24.07 13.06
CA GLY A 475 -1.85 -23.33 13.22
C GLY A 475 -2.03 -22.06 14.04
N TYR A 476 -0.95 -21.54 14.63
CA TYR A 476 -0.98 -20.43 15.58
C TYR A 476 0.04 -19.36 15.18
N TYR A 477 -0.36 -18.10 15.38
CA TYR A 477 0.48 -16.91 15.27
C TYR A 477 0.39 -16.09 16.55
N GLY A 478 1.52 -15.55 17.00
CA GLY A 478 1.62 -14.67 18.15
C GLY A 478 2.65 -13.57 17.93
N TYR A 479 2.33 -12.35 18.35
CA TYR A 479 3.21 -11.19 18.33
C TYR A 479 3.00 -10.36 19.57
N LEU A 480 4.09 -9.94 20.21
CA LEU A 480 4.07 -9.03 21.34
C LEU A 480 5.23 -8.04 21.22
N GLN A 481 4.96 -6.75 21.39
CA GLN A 481 5.95 -5.68 21.30
C GLN A 481 5.77 -4.67 22.44
N LEU A 482 6.90 -4.35 23.06
CA LEU A 482 7.05 -3.22 23.98
C LEU A 482 7.89 -2.14 23.30
N LEU A 483 7.40 -0.92 23.27
CA LEU A 483 8.12 0.16 22.61
C LEU A 483 7.94 1.52 23.28
N LYS A 484 9.00 2.37 23.17
CA LYS A 484 8.96 3.80 23.35
C LYS A 484 8.99 4.46 21.98
N ASN A 485 7.94 5.16 21.57
CA ASN A 485 7.81 5.77 20.24
C ASN A 485 7.60 7.29 20.25
N LYS A 486 8.04 7.97 21.31
CA LYS A 486 7.99 9.42 21.43
C LYS A 486 9.39 10.02 21.67
N GLY A 487 9.64 11.19 21.07
CA GLY A 487 10.86 11.94 21.23
C GLY A 487 11.98 11.54 20.28
N LYS A 488 13.18 12.06 20.51
CA LYS A 488 14.34 11.88 19.63
C LYS A 488 14.91 10.46 19.67
N LEU A 489 14.89 9.83 20.85
CA LEU A 489 15.35 8.46 21.07
C LEU A 489 14.15 7.55 21.28
N GLN A 490 14.01 6.55 20.42
CA GLN A 490 12.96 5.54 20.46
C GLN A 490 13.60 4.16 20.47
N TYR A 491 12.97 3.19 21.07
CA TYR A 491 13.45 1.81 21.13
C TYR A 491 12.31 0.82 21.35
N GLY A 492 12.54 -0.42 21.01
CA GLY A 492 11.57 -1.48 21.21
C GLY A 492 12.17 -2.86 21.24
N LEU A 493 11.40 -3.77 21.82
CA LEU A 493 11.64 -5.20 21.83
C LEU A 493 10.37 -5.89 21.37
N TYR A 494 10.47 -6.82 20.43
CA TYR A 494 9.34 -7.67 20.09
C TYR A 494 9.68 -9.14 19.97
N GLN A 495 8.67 -9.96 20.17
CA GLN A 495 8.67 -11.40 19.96
C GLN A 495 7.61 -11.73 18.92
N ASN A 496 7.98 -12.46 17.90
CA ASN A 496 7.11 -12.93 16.82
C ASN A 496 7.17 -14.45 16.71
N LEU A 497 6.03 -15.12 16.61
CA LEU A 497 5.89 -16.57 16.59
C LEU A 497 4.93 -16.97 15.48
N TYR A 498 5.38 -17.86 14.60
CA TYR A 498 4.55 -18.63 13.67
C TYR A 498 4.76 -20.12 13.93
N SER A 499 3.69 -20.86 14.21
CA SER A 499 3.79 -22.33 14.31
C SER A 499 4.08 -22.94 12.94
N ASP A 500 4.54 -24.19 12.94
CA ASP A 500 4.85 -24.98 11.74
C ASP A 500 3.64 -25.26 10.83
N THR A 501 2.44 -25.14 11.38
CA THR A 501 1.16 -25.39 10.71
C THR A 501 0.36 -24.12 10.43
N TYR A 502 0.83 -22.94 10.88
CA TYR A 502 0.12 -21.69 10.63
C TYR A 502 0.10 -21.34 9.14
N ASN A 503 -1.09 -21.21 8.57
CA ASN A 503 -1.26 -20.92 7.16
C ASN A 503 -2.52 -20.08 6.91
N PRO A 504 -2.40 -18.76 6.69
CA PRO A 504 -3.53 -17.88 6.35
C PRO A 504 -3.78 -17.74 4.84
N ASN A 505 -3.01 -18.42 3.97
CA ASN A 505 -2.84 -18.09 2.55
C ASN A 505 -4.07 -18.36 1.67
N ASP A 506 -5.14 -18.93 2.20
CA ASP A 506 -6.40 -19.09 1.43
C ASP A 506 -7.12 -17.75 1.22
N LEU A 507 -6.95 -16.78 2.15
CA LEU A 507 -7.44 -15.41 2.01
C LEU A 507 -6.45 -14.36 2.54
N GLY A 508 -5.32 -14.77 3.09
CA GLY A 508 -4.22 -13.97 3.57
C GLY A 508 -2.95 -14.11 2.73
N TYR A 509 -1.83 -13.59 3.27
CA TYR A 509 -0.52 -13.73 2.67
C TYR A 509 0.55 -13.92 3.73
N LEU A 510 1.25 -15.03 3.66
CA LEU A 510 2.39 -15.38 4.51
C LEU A 510 3.41 -16.15 3.68
N GLN A 511 4.64 -15.66 3.62
CA GLN A 511 5.73 -16.34 2.90
C GLN A 511 6.31 -17.51 3.69
N ARG A 512 6.49 -17.34 5.00
CA ARG A 512 7.12 -18.33 5.89
C ARG A 512 6.38 -18.47 7.21
N ASN A 513 6.15 -19.68 7.63
CA ASN A 513 5.70 -20.04 8.98
C ASN A 513 6.86 -20.67 9.79
N ASN A 514 6.58 -21.46 10.82
CA ASN A 514 7.54 -22.23 11.62
C ASN A 514 8.73 -21.40 12.13
N GLN A 515 8.48 -20.19 12.63
CA GLN A 515 9.53 -19.25 13.01
C GLN A 515 9.23 -18.58 14.36
N LEU A 516 10.29 -18.39 15.15
CA LEU A 516 10.28 -17.61 16.39
C LEU A 516 11.38 -16.55 16.28
N THR A 517 11.01 -15.28 16.26
CA THR A 517 11.96 -14.16 16.13
C THR A 517 11.86 -13.25 17.33
N THR A 518 13.00 -12.95 17.94
CA THR A 518 13.15 -11.87 18.91
C THR A 518 13.95 -10.76 18.27
N GLU A 519 13.37 -9.54 18.21
CA GLU A 519 14.07 -8.35 17.71
C GLU A 519 14.17 -7.29 18.78
N ALA A 520 15.34 -6.64 18.85
CA ALA A 520 15.57 -5.42 19.58
C ALA A 520 16.09 -4.33 18.64
N TYR A 521 15.58 -3.11 18.81
CA TYR A 521 16.01 -1.99 18.01
C TYR A 521 16.13 -0.69 18.82
N VAL A 522 16.99 0.20 18.32
CA VAL A 522 17.13 1.58 18.79
C VAL A 522 17.05 2.49 17.58
N TYR A 523 16.21 3.50 17.65
CA TYR A 523 16.00 4.52 16.62
C TYR A 523 16.27 5.90 17.18
N TYR A 524 17.00 6.73 16.41
CA TYR A 524 17.26 8.11 16.75
C TYR A 524 16.86 9.04 15.60
N GLN A 525 16.25 10.19 15.93
CA GLN A 525 15.90 11.20 14.96
C GLN A 525 16.21 12.63 15.42
N LYS A 526 16.56 13.48 14.47
CA LYS A 526 16.65 14.94 14.63
C LYS A 526 15.93 15.61 13.48
N ILE A 527 14.78 16.17 13.78
CA ILE A 527 13.83 16.73 12.81
C ILE A 527 14.00 18.22 12.55
N GLU A 528 14.85 18.90 13.35
CA GLU A 528 15.13 20.33 13.20
C GLU A 528 16.40 20.55 12.38
N PRO A 529 16.39 21.52 11.44
CA PRO A 529 17.54 21.82 10.63
C PRO A 529 18.74 22.32 11.44
N PHE A 530 19.92 21.79 11.11
CA PHE A 530 21.18 22.24 11.65
C PHE A 530 22.29 22.16 10.58
N TRP A 531 23.29 23.09 10.61
CA TRP A 531 24.34 23.18 9.60
C TRP A 531 23.77 23.05 8.18
N ILE A 532 24.26 22.13 7.34
CA ILE A 532 23.76 21.83 5.98
C ILE A 532 22.62 20.77 5.96
N ILE A 533 22.35 20.14 7.11
CA ILE A 533 21.37 19.07 7.25
C ILE A 533 20.02 19.67 7.62
N ARG A 534 18.94 19.24 6.96
CA ARG A 534 17.57 19.56 7.29
C ARG A 534 17.03 18.68 8.41
N GLU A 535 17.20 17.37 8.25
CA GLU A 535 16.83 16.35 9.22
C GLU A 535 17.62 15.08 9.01
N TYR A 536 17.80 14.28 10.05
CA TYR A 536 18.33 12.93 9.92
C TYR A 536 17.64 11.97 10.89
N ASN A 537 17.63 10.71 10.51
CA ASN A 537 17.18 9.60 11.36
C ASN A 537 17.98 8.35 11.04
N GLY A 538 17.96 7.42 11.98
CA GLY A 538 18.59 6.12 11.77
C GLY A 538 18.24 5.15 12.89
N ASN A 539 18.41 3.86 12.60
CA ASN A 539 18.21 2.79 13.56
C ASN A 539 19.28 1.71 13.45
N ILE A 540 19.46 1.02 14.55
CA ILE A 540 20.22 -0.23 14.65
C ILE A 540 19.26 -1.26 15.20
N TRP A 541 19.32 -2.48 14.65
CA TRP A 541 18.47 -3.59 15.04
C TRP A 541 19.25 -4.90 15.11
N TRP A 542 18.74 -5.83 15.91
CA TRP A 542 19.28 -7.18 16.06
C TRP A 542 18.15 -8.18 16.16
N ASP A 543 18.24 -9.26 15.36
CA ASP A 543 17.30 -10.37 15.30
C ASP A 543 17.95 -11.66 15.77
N TYR A 544 17.30 -12.33 16.71
CA TYR A 544 17.57 -13.70 17.08
C TYR A 544 16.44 -14.59 16.56
N ILE A 545 16.75 -15.47 15.60
CA ILE A 545 15.76 -16.23 14.85
C ILE A 545 15.92 -17.71 15.15
N ARG A 546 14.82 -18.38 15.51
CA ARG A 546 14.74 -19.82 15.75
C ARG A 546 13.61 -20.43 14.93
N MET A 547 13.69 -21.73 14.66
CA MET A 547 12.53 -22.50 14.23
C MET A 547 11.58 -22.69 15.42
N TYR A 548 10.28 -22.66 15.18
CA TYR A 548 9.29 -23.02 16.19
C TYR A 548 9.35 -24.52 16.49
N LYS A 549 9.45 -25.36 15.41
CA LYS A 549 9.57 -26.81 15.52
C LYS A 549 10.47 -27.38 14.40
N PRO A 550 11.54 -28.16 14.75
CA PRO A 550 12.10 -28.31 16.08
C PRO A 550 12.64 -26.97 16.59
N ASN A 551 12.71 -26.76 17.89
CA ASN A 551 13.15 -25.50 18.48
C ASN A 551 14.69 -25.33 18.36
N THR A 552 15.17 -25.17 17.11
CA THR A 552 16.59 -25.02 16.76
C THR A 552 16.90 -23.61 16.30
N LEU A 553 18.16 -23.22 16.39
CA LEU A 553 18.62 -21.92 15.88
C LEU A 553 18.48 -21.89 14.35
N TYR A 554 17.82 -20.85 13.84
CA TYR A 554 17.85 -20.52 12.42
C TYR A 554 19.07 -19.63 12.11
N GLY A 555 19.30 -18.56 12.87
CA GLY A 555 20.43 -17.64 12.75
C GLY A 555 20.24 -16.33 13.51
N ASN A 556 21.26 -15.48 13.41
CA ASN A 556 21.24 -14.12 13.94
C ASN A 556 21.47 -13.12 12.81
N GLN A 557 20.81 -11.98 12.90
CA GLN A 557 21.01 -10.87 11.97
C GLN A 557 21.12 -9.56 12.75
N MET A 558 21.97 -8.67 12.27
CA MET A 558 22.03 -7.29 12.78
C MET A 558 22.18 -6.33 11.61
N GLY A 559 21.61 -5.16 11.77
CA GLY A 559 21.69 -4.17 10.72
C GLY A 559 21.50 -2.75 11.20
N TYR A 560 21.73 -1.83 10.28
CA TYR A 560 21.56 -0.42 10.51
C TYR A 560 20.91 0.25 9.30
N ASN A 561 20.27 1.39 9.56
CA ASN A 561 19.79 2.31 8.54
C ASN A 561 20.12 3.74 9.00
N ALA A 562 20.60 4.57 8.08
CA ALA A 562 20.87 5.99 8.32
C ALA A 562 20.34 6.79 7.14
N ASN A 563 19.48 7.76 7.42
CA ASN A 563 18.87 8.62 6.42
C ASN A 563 19.16 10.09 6.74
N VAL A 564 19.67 10.84 5.77
CA VAL A 564 20.03 12.25 5.89
C VAL A 564 19.38 13.04 4.77
N VAL A 565 18.60 14.04 5.14
CA VAL A 565 18.01 15.00 4.19
C VAL A 565 18.75 16.34 4.34
N PHE A 566 19.33 16.82 3.26
CA PHE A 566 20.06 18.07 3.22
C PHE A 566 19.15 19.28 2.96
N LYS A 567 19.62 20.50 3.32
CA LYS A 567 18.87 21.75 3.08
C LYS A 567 18.64 22.05 1.59
N ASN A 568 19.49 21.53 0.71
CA ASN A 568 19.30 21.59 -0.75
C ASN A 568 18.36 20.51 -1.31
N ASN A 569 17.68 19.75 -0.40
CA ASN A 569 16.74 18.66 -0.70
C ASN A 569 17.32 17.41 -1.35
N TYR A 570 18.64 17.25 -1.33
CA TYR A 570 19.23 15.94 -1.57
C TYR A 570 18.92 15.03 -0.37
N ASN A 571 18.65 13.76 -0.65
CA ASN A 571 18.46 12.75 0.39
C ASN A 571 19.45 11.62 0.15
N ILE A 572 20.19 11.25 1.18
CA ILE A 572 21.08 10.09 1.18
C ILE A 572 20.58 9.12 2.24
N ASN A 573 20.42 7.86 1.82
CA ASN A 573 20.15 6.75 2.74
C ASN A 573 21.22 5.68 2.57
N LEU A 574 21.78 5.26 3.70
CA LEU A 574 22.76 4.17 3.80
C LEU A 574 22.20 3.11 4.74
N ASN A 575 22.10 1.87 4.27
CA ASN A 575 21.70 0.75 5.09
C ASN A 575 22.55 -0.48 4.81
N GLY A 576 22.67 -1.35 5.80
CA GLY A 576 23.41 -2.59 5.68
C GLY A 576 23.04 -3.58 6.76
N ALA A 577 23.32 -4.84 6.51
CA ALA A 577 23.10 -5.92 7.46
C ALA A 577 24.21 -6.96 7.38
N TYR A 578 24.43 -7.61 8.52
CA TYR A 578 25.24 -8.81 8.67
C TYR A 578 24.37 -9.95 9.17
N SER A 579 24.52 -11.12 8.58
CA SER A 579 23.89 -12.36 9.01
C SER A 579 24.94 -13.41 9.33
N THR A 580 24.76 -14.13 10.44
CA THR A 580 25.49 -15.38 10.68
C THR A 580 25.05 -16.46 9.69
N ASP A 581 25.63 -17.62 9.74
CA ASP A 581 25.13 -18.79 9.02
C ASP A 581 23.66 -19.01 9.38
N LEU A 582 22.84 -19.31 8.34
CA LEU A 582 21.40 -19.53 8.48
C LEU A 582 21.07 -20.99 8.14
N ASN A 583 20.40 -21.68 9.04
CA ASN A 583 19.85 -23.00 8.75
C ASN A 583 18.53 -22.85 7.98
N ASP A 584 18.60 -22.72 6.65
CA ASP A 584 17.45 -22.48 5.81
C ASP A 584 16.66 -23.76 5.54
N TYR A 585 15.48 -23.89 6.15
CA TYR A 585 14.57 -25.03 6.02
C TYR A 585 13.57 -24.88 4.85
N TYR A 586 13.62 -23.79 4.10
CA TYR A 586 12.69 -23.53 3.01
C TYR A 586 13.31 -23.73 1.64
N GLU A 587 14.57 -23.31 1.47
CA GLU A 587 15.26 -23.42 0.18
C GLU A 587 15.33 -24.86 -0.35
N PRO A 588 15.48 -25.92 0.48
CA PRO A 588 15.46 -27.31 0.00
C PRO A 588 14.10 -27.77 -0.56
N ARG A 589 12.99 -27.09 -0.23
CA ARG A 589 11.61 -27.42 -0.64
C ARG A 589 11.12 -28.81 -0.20
N VAL A 590 11.83 -29.46 0.70
CA VAL A 590 11.52 -30.76 1.30
C VAL A 590 11.41 -30.60 2.81
N LYS A 591 10.27 -31.04 3.39
CA LYS A 591 9.98 -30.88 4.81
C LYS A 591 11.05 -31.54 5.69
N GLY A 592 11.56 -30.80 6.67
CA GLY A 592 12.54 -31.27 7.62
C GLY A 592 14.02 -31.25 7.13
N ARG A 593 14.24 -30.95 5.84
CA ARG A 593 15.59 -30.74 5.30
C ARG A 593 15.97 -29.26 5.42
N TYR A 594 17.25 -28.97 5.62
CA TYR A 594 17.74 -27.59 5.67
C TYR A 594 19.06 -27.48 4.87
N PHE A 595 19.32 -26.28 4.43
CA PHE A 595 20.56 -25.85 3.79
C PHE A 595 21.26 -24.83 4.70
N ILE A 596 22.54 -25.03 4.97
CA ILE A 596 23.36 -24.05 5.68
C ILE A 596 23.72 -22.95 4.69
N ASN A 597 22.93 -21.84 4.74
CA ASN A 597 23.23 -20.66 3.96
C ASN A 597 24.32 -19.86 4.68
N PRO A 598 25.53 -19.72 4.12
CA PRO A 598 26.65 -19.12 4.82
C PRO A 598 26.42 -17.66 5.18
N LYS A 599 27.15 -17.20 6.21
CA LYS A 599 27.13 -15.81 6.64
C LYS A 599 27.33 -14.84 5.47
N PHE A 600 26.61 -13.74 5.52
CA PHE A 600 26.70 -12.70 4.50
C PHE A 600 26.64 -11.30 5.10
N PHE A 601 27.13 -10.33 4.36
CA PHE A 601 26.89 -8.92 4.63
C PHE A 601 26.37 -8.24 3.38
N ASN A 602 25.55 -7.21 3.58
CA ASN A 602 25.08 -6.35 2.51
C ASN A 602 25.26 -4.87 2.88
N LEU A 603 25.34 -4.06 1.84
CA LEU A 603 25.40 -2.59 1.95
C LEU A 603 24.60 -2.00 0.80
N ASN A 604 23.73 -1.04 1.10
CA ASN A 604 22.95 -0.32 0.12
C ASN A 604 23.13 1.19 0.31
N PHE A 605 23.29 1.88 -0.81
CA PHE A 605 23.36 3.32 -0.90
C PHE A 605 22.24 3.83 -1.78
N ASN A 606 21.48 4.83 -1.30
CA ASN A 606 20.43 5.49 -2.05
C ASN A 606 20.68 6.99 -2.08
N LEU A 607 20.49 7.60 -3.24
CA LEU A 607 20.59 9.04 -3.44
C LEU A 607 19.34 9.54 -4.19
N ASN A 608 18.63 10.48 -3.60
CA ASN A 608 17.63 11.28 -4.30
C ASN A 608 18.14 12.70 -4.49
N THR A 609 18.08 13.20 -5.70
CA THR A 609 18.34 14.62 -5.99
C THR A 609 17.14 15.49 -5.66
N ASP A 610 17.24 16.81 -5.79
CA ASP A 610 16.11 17.70 -5.53
C ASP A 610 14.97 17.47 -6.53
N ASN A 611 13.90 16.83 -6.08
CA ASN A 611 12.75 16.48 -6.89
C ASN A 611 11.89 17.67 -7.37
N ARG A 612 12.16 18.89 -6.88
CA ARG A 612 11.53 20.14 -7.37
C ARG A 612 12.09 20.58 -8.72
N LYS A 613 13.26 20.07 -9.11
CA LYS A 613 13.86 20.40 -10.41
C LYS A 613 13.09 19.68 -11.54
N PRO A 614 13.00 20.28 -12.73
CA PRO A 614 12.36 19.64 -13.88
C PRO A 614 12.98 18.27 -14.20
N LEU A 615 14.30 18.15 -14.08
CA LEU A 615 15.02 16.90 -14.17
C LEU A 615 15.56 16.53 -12.78
N ASN A 616 15.20 15.33 -12.32
CA ASN A 616 15.69 14.79 -11.06
C ASN A 616 15.98 13.29 -11.20
N PHE A 617 16.82 12.78 -10.29
CA PHE A 617 17.30 11.41 -10.31
C PHE A 617 17.10 10.75 -8.96
N TYR A 618 16.76 9.48 -9.00
CA TYR A 618 16.95 8.52 -7.93
C TYR A 618 18.02 7.52 -8.36
N PHE A 619 18.97 7.28 -7.50
CA PHE A 619 20.03 6.28 -7.69
C PHE A 619 20.07 5.37 -6.48
N HIS A 620 20.09 4.06 -6.73
CA HIS A 620 20.33 3.02 -5.74
C HIS A 620 21.45 2.13 -6.22
N TYR A 621 22.35 1.76 -5.31
CA TYR A 621 23.34 0.73 -5.53
C TYR A 621 23.46 -0.14 -4.28
N GLY A 622 23.36 -1.45 -4.49
CA GLY A 622 23.46 -2.47 -3.46
C GLY A 622 24.53 -3.51 -3.77
N LEU A 623 25.22 -3.93 -2.75
CA LEU A 623 26.14 -5.05 -2.83
C LEU A 623 25.90 -6.04 -1.68
N ALA A 624 26.06 -7.33 -1.96
CA ALA A 624 26.11 -8.35 -0.92
C ALA A 624 27.20 -9.37 -1.22
N ARG A 625 27.81 -9.90 -0.18
CA ARG A 625 28.90 -10.88 -0.30
C ARG A 625 28.77 -12.00 0.72
N GLN A 626 28.96 -13.23 0.23
CA GLN A 626 29.19 -14.44 1.03
C GLN A 626 30.62 -14.94 0.77
N PRO A 627 31.57 -14.77 1.70
CA PRO A 627 32.96 -15.10 1.47
C PRO A 627 33.20 -16.61 1.20
N GLU A 628 32.48 -17.49 1.89
CA GLU A 628 32.67 -18.95 1.83
C GLU A 628 32.32 -19.55 0.47
N THR A 629 31.26 -19.07 -0.17
CA THR A 629 30.86 -19.52 -1.51
C THR A 629 31.45 -18.66 -2.64
N ASN A 630 32.17 -17.59 -2.30
CA ASN A 630 32.54 -16.50 -3.23
C ASN A 630 31.32 -15.92 -3.97
N GLN A 631 30.16 -15.95 -3.34
CA GLN A 631 28.99 -15.29 -3.90
C GLN A 631 29.13 -13.78 -3.77
N PHE A 632 28.85 -13.12 -4.87
CA PHE A 632 28.80 -11.67 -4.96
C PHE A 632 27.52 -11.23 -5.68
N VAL A 633 26.79 -10.33 -5.04
CA VAL A 633 25.60 -9.72 -5.62
C VAL A 633 25.88 -8.24 -5.78
N ASN A 634 25.65 -7.70 -6.96
CA ASN A 634 25.54 -6.28 -7.17
C ASN A 634 24.23 -5.98 -7.88
N LEU A 635 23.55 -4.96 -7.41
CA LEU A 635 22.27 -4.53 -7.95
C LEU A 635 22.23 -3.01 -7.97
N GLY A 636 21.42 -2.45 -8.83
CA GLY A 636 21.27 -1.01 -8.90
C GLY A 636 20.03 -0.60 -9.66
N ASP A 637 19.53 0.59 -9.28
CA ASP A 637 18.40 1.24 -9.91
C ASP A 637 18.77 2.68 -10.23
N LEU A 638 18.46 3.12 -11.42
CA LEU A 638 18.53 4.50 -11.86
C LEU A 638 17.16 4.92 -12.35
N GLN A 639 16.59 5.94 -11.73
CA GLN A 639 15.36 6.55 -12.24
C GLN A 639 15.64 8.00 -12.60
N ALA A 640 15.13 8.44 -13.74
CA ALA A 640 15.17 9.80 -14.20
C ALA A 640 13.75 10.29 -14.46
N THR A 641 13.36 11.36 -13.79
CA THR A 641 12.07 12.03 -14.00
C THR A 641 12.33 13.35 -14.70
N LEU A 642 11.71 13.55 -15.87
CA LEU A 642 11.74 14.79 -16.63
C LEU A 642 10.34 15.37 -16.75
N ARG A 643 10.16 16.61 -16.30
CA ARG A 643 8.92 17.39 -16.48
C ARG A 643 9.12 18.45 -17.52
N VAL A 644 8.27 18.44 -18.55
CA VAL A 644 8.31 19.39 -19.66
C VAL A 644 7.05 20.26 -19.61
N GLY A 645 7.24 21.55 -19.36
CA GLY A 645 6.13 22.45 -19.08
C GLY A 645 5.32 22.02 -17.86
N HIS A 646 4.01 22.28 -17.89
CA HIS A 646 3.12 22.00 -16.75
C HIS A 646 2.29 20.73 -16.90
N ARG A 647 2.37 20.03 -18.03
CA ARG A 647 1.43 18.97 -18.41
C ARG A 647 2.07 17.63 -18.80
N PHE A 648 3.38 17.59 -18.98
CA PHE A 648 4.04 16.39 -19.46
C PHE A 648 5.10 15.93 -18.46
N GLU A 649 4.99 14.68 -18.02
CA GLU A 649 5.99 14.02 -17.20
C GLU A 649 6.45 12.73 -17.89
N PHE A 650 7.76 12.53 -17.85
CA PHE A 650 8.44 11.40 -18.43
C PHE A 650 9.33 10.77 -17.38
N ASN A 651 9.18 9.46 -17.16
CA ASN A 651 9.94 8.68 -16.21
C ASN A 651 10.63 7.53 -16.93
N TYR A 652 11.94 7.42 -16.76
CA TYR A 652 12.70 6.27 -17.17
C TYR A 652 13.30 5.59 -15.95
N SER A 653 13.10 4.27 -15.84
CA SER A 653 13.68 3.45 -14.78
C SER A 653 14.48 2.32 -15.40
N PHE A 654 15.72 2.19 -14.98
CA PHE A 654 16.64 1.10 -15.33
C PHE A 654 17.04 0.40 -14.05
N SER A 655 16.84 -0.93 -13.99
CA SER A 655 17.26 -1.77 -12.87
C SER A 655 18.09 -2.94 -13.37
N PHE A 656 19.12 -3.27 -12.60
CA PHE A 656 19.91 -4.50 -12.85
C PHE A 656 20.15 -5.25 -11.54
N ASN A 657 20.25 -6.56 -11.65
CA ASN A 657 20.74 -7.44 -10.60
C ASN A 657 21.66 -8.49 -11.21
N ASN A 658 22.86 -8.60 -10.68
CA ASN A 658 23.87 -9.59 -11.07
C ASN A 658 24.31 -10.35 -9.83
N THR A 659 23.98 -11.63 -9.79
CA THR A 659 24.42 -12.56 -8.75
C THR A 659 25.43 -13.52 -9.35
N MET A 660 26.65 -13.47 -8.87
CA MET A 660 27.72 -14.40 -9.22
C MET A 660 27.84 -15.48 -8.14
N ASN A 661 27.97 -16.73 -8.56
CA ASN A 661 28.12 -17.89 -7.66
C ASN A 661 26.98 -18.02 -6.63
N GLY A 662 25.77 -17.57 -6.97
CA GLY A 662 24.60 -17.79 -6.12
C GLY A 662 24.31 -19.28 -5.97
N VAL A 663 24.04 -19.74 -4.75
CA VAL A 663 23.69 -21.13 -4.47
C VAL A 663 22.19 -21.23 -4.19
N GLY A 664 21.52 -22.19 -4.80
CA GLY A 664 20.09 -22.40 -4.56
C GLY A 664 19.58 -23.71 -5.15
N TYR A 665 18.39 -24.10 -4.72
CA TYR A 665 17.66 -25.28 -5.17
C TYR A 665 17.43 -25.29 -6.69
N VAL A 666 17.51 -26.44 -7.29
CA VAL A 666 17.29 -26.66 -8.73
C VAL A 666 16.28 -27.77 -8.98
N ASP A 667 16.42 -28.91 -8.30
CA ASP A 667 15.63 -30.11 -8.58
C ASP A 667 15.62 -31.08 -7.40
N ASN A 668 14.66 -32.01 -7.42
CA ASN A 668 14.68 -33.18 -6.53
C ASN A 668 14.19 -34.40 -7.31
N ASN A 669 14.59 -35.59 -6.89
CA ASN A 669 14.02 -36.80 -7.47
C ASN A 669 12.65 -37.14 -6.88
N SER A 670 11.90 -38.01 -7.54
CA SER A 670 10.55 -38.41 -7.15
C SER A 670 10.42 -39.03 -5.76
N ALA A 671 11.54 -39.50 -5.19
CA ALA A 671 11.59 -40.10 -3.85
C ALA A 671 12.01 -39.09 -2.76
N GLU A 672 12.22 -37.82 -3.12
CA GLU A 672 12.68 -36.72 -2.23
C GLU A 672 14.04 -36.98 -1.54
N ASP A 673 14.72 -38.08 -1.87
CA ASP A 673 15.99 -38.46 -1.26
C ASP A 673 17.21 -37.71 -1.80
N SER A 674 17.11 -37.16 -3.02
CA SER A 674 18.17 -36.41 -3.69
C SER A 674 17.72 -35.00 -4.00
N ILE A 675 18.17 -34.05 -3.18
CA ILE A 675 17.86 -32.60 -3.36
C ILE A 675 19.07 -31.97 -4.03
N ILE A 676 18.87 -31.43 -5.23
CA ILE A 676 19.92 -30.89 -6.09
C ILE A 676 19.94 -29.37 -5.99
N PHE A 677 21.12 -28.85 -5.66
CA PHE A 677 21.44 -27.42 -5.66
C PHE A 677 22.38 -27.12 -6.82
N ALA A 678 22.39 -25.88 -7.26
CA ALA A 678 23.41 -25.42 -8.18
C ALA A 678 24.07 -24.13 -7.73
N LYS A 679 25.33 -23.99 -8.06
CA LYS A 679 26.05 -22.72 -8.08
C LYS A 679 25.83 -22.10 -9.44
N ARG A 680 25.25 -20.91 -9.45
CA ARG A 680 24.72 -20.29 -10.66
C ARG A 680 25.05 -18.80 -10.77
N LYS A 681 25.07 -18.33 -12.00
CA LYS A 681 25.05 -16.91 -12.33
C LYS A 681 23.59 -16.51 -12.62
N VAL A 682 23.09 -15.48 -11.94
CA VAL A 682 21.78 -14.91 -12.24
C VAL A 682 21.94 -13.46 -12.65
N ASN A 683 21.45 -13.12 -13.85
CA ASN A 683 21.39 -11.75 -14.33
C ASN A 683 19.94 -11.34 -14.52
N SER A 684 19.58 -10.13 -14.14
CA SER A 684 18.32 -9.54 -14.56
C SER A 684 18.52 -8.08 -14.96
N LEU A 685 17.77 -7.65 -15.97
CA LEU A 685 17.68 -6.27 -16.42
C LEU A 685 16.22 -5.91 -16.60
N GLU A 686 15.84 -4.73 -16.11
CA GLU A 686 14.50 -4.18 -16.27
C GLU A 686 14.60 -2.75 -16.77
N ASN A 687 13.87 -2.45 -17.84
CA ASN A 687 13.70 -1.12 -18.38
C ASN A 687 12.21 -0.75 -18.34
N ILE A 688 11.88 0.37 -17.74
CA ILE A 688 10.52 0.91 -17.71
C ILE A 688 10.56 2.33 -18.22
N LEU A 689 9.79 2.58 -19.27
CA LEU A 689 9.53 3.90 -19.80
C LEU A 689 8.09 4.25 -19.52
N SER A 690 7.85 5.32 -18.77
CA SER A 690 6.51 5.80 -18.47
C SER A 690 6.39 7.26 -18.86
N SER A 691 5.26 7.63 -19.44
CA SER A 691 4.92 9.02 -19.71
C SER A 691 3.48 9.32 -19.37
N SER A 692 3.23 10.52 -18.90
CA SER A 692 1.91 11.03 -18.58
C SER A 692 1.73 12.39 -19.25
N TYR A 693 0.68 12.53 -20.04
CA TYR A 693 0.26 13.78 -20.63
C TYR A 693 -1.13 14.18 -20.13
N ILE A 694 -1.20 15.34 -19.50
CA ILE A 694 -2.45 15.85 -18.93
C ILE A 694 -3.10 16.79 -19.92
N LEU A 695 -4.18 16.32 -20.53
CA LEU A 695 -4.99 17.09 -21.50
C LEU A 695 -5.73 18.23 -20.77
N SER A 696 -6.31 17.93 -19.62
CA SER A 696 -7.01 18.88 -18.73
C SER A 696 -7.06 18.31 -17.29
N ASN A 697 -7.55 19.06 -16.31
CA ASN A 697 -7.81 18.55 -14.95
C ASN A 697 -8.83 17.39 -14.90
N LYS A 698 -9.46 17.04 -16.03
CA LYS A 698 -10.44 15.96 -16.17
C LYS A 698 -10.00 14.84 -17.12
N ALA A 699 -8.91 15.03 -17.87
CA ALA A 699 -8.50 14.05 -18.87
C ALA A 699 -6.98 13.89 -18.90
N SER A 700 -6.54 12.65 -18.94
CA SER A 700 -5.13 12.27 -19.00
C SER A 700 -4.89 11.09 -19.94
N LEU A 701 -3.69 11.03 -20.48
CA LEU A 701 -3.16 9.92 -21.27
C LEU A 701 -1.88 9.44 -20.61
N SER A 702 -1.79 8.17 -20.31
CA SER A 702 -0.60 7.51 -19.78
C SER A 702 -0.12 6.43 -20.73
N LEU A 703 1.19 6.29 -20.83
CA LEU A 703 1.87 5.22 -21.56
C LEU A 703 2.93 4.62 -20.64
N ARG A 704 2.97 3.30 -20.54
CA ARG A 704 4.02 2.56 -19.86
C ARG A 704 4.50 1.43 -20.74
N VAL A 705 5.81 1.39 -20.97
CA VAL A 705 6.50 0.33 -21.71
C VAL A 705 7.50 -0.31 -20.76
N ARG A 706 7.42 -1.62 -20.58
CA ARG A 706 8.31 -2.38 -19.70
C ARG A 706 8.92 -3.55 -20.46
N HIS A 707 10.23 -3.72 -20.33
CA HIS A 707 10.93 -4.96 -20.68
C HIS A 707 11.70 -5.47 -19.46
N TYR A 708 11.41 -6.67 -19.06
CA TYR A 708 12.13 -7.40 -18.01
C TYR A 708 12.72 -8.67 -18.60
N TRP A 709 14.01 -8.84 -18.43
CA TRP A 709 14.75 -10.06 -18.71
C TRP A 709 15.42 -10.56 -17.46
N SER A 710 15.38 -11.87 -17.24
CA SER A 710 16.15 -12.55 -16.21
C SER A 710 16.59 -13.91 -16.69
N GLY A 711 17.87 -14.22 -16.48
CA GLY A 711 18.42 -15.51 -16.82
C GLY A 711 19.25 -16.09 -15.68
N ALA A 712 19.12 -17.40 -15.45
CA ALA A 712 19.90 -18.18 -14.52
C ALA A 712 20.71 -19.25 -15.25
N GLN A 713 22.04 -19.19 -15.14
CA GLN A 713 22.97 -20.17 -15.70
C GLN A 713 23.59 -21.02 -14.59
N ASN A 714 23.31 -22.30 -14.57
CA ASN A 714 23.88 -23.25 -13.63
C ASN A 714 25.27 -23.66 -14.06
N LYS A 715 26.26 -23.51 -13.18
CA LYS A 715 27.71 -23.81 -13.50
C LYS A 715 28.18 -25.11 -12.93
N SER A 716 27.70 -25.49 -11.74
CA SER A 716 28.03 -26.73 -11.08
C SER A 716 26.89 -27.19 -10.20
N TYR A 717 26.73 -28.47 -10.01
CA TYR A 717 25.64 -29.07 -9.27
C TYR A 717 26.15 -29.76 -8.00
N TYR A 718 25.30 -29.77 -6.99
CA TYR A 718 25.60 -30.30 -5.66
C TYR A 718 24.41 -31.10 -5.13
N LEU A 719 24.71 -32.10 -4.31
CA LEU A 719 23.74 -32.88 -3.57
C LEU A 719 23.67 -32.37 -2.13
N LEU A 720 22.48 -31.99 -1.67
CA LEU A 720 22.28 -31.56 -0.30
C LEU A 720 22.38 -32.74 0.66
N GLN A 721 23.29 -32.64 1.62
CA GLN A 721 23.52 -33.67 2.63
C GLN A 721 22.52 -33.53 3.79
N GLN A 722 22.43 -34.55 4.67
CA GLN A 722 21.53 -34.53 5.83
C GLN A 722 21.91 -33.47 6.86
N ASP A 723 23.17 -33.11 6.94
CA ASP A 723 23.72 -32.10 7.84
C ASP A 723 23.59 -30.66 7.29
N GLY A 724 22.88 -30.45 6.14
CA GLY A 724 22.71 -29.16 5.52
C GLY A 724 23.88 -28.67 4.66
N THR A 725 24.95 -29.46 4.53
CA THR A 725 26.10 -29.15 3.67
C THR A 725 25.86 -29.59 2.24
N LEU A 726 26.70 -29.12 1.31
CA LEU A 726 26.63 -29.45 -0.11
C LEU A 726 27.82 -30.30 -0.52
N LYS A 727 27.56 -31.41 -1.22
CA LYS A 727 28.57 -32.29 -1.82
C LYS A 727 28.52 -32.17 -3.33
N ASP A 728 29.68 -32.07 -3.98
CA ASP A 728 29.80 -32.02 -5.45
C ASP A 728 29.06 -33.18 -6.11
N TYR A 729 28.29 -32.83 -7.18
CA TYR A 729 27.51 -33.81 -7.96
C TYR A 729 27.71 -33.61 -9.48
N PRO A 730 28.94 -33.91 -9.99
CA PRO A 730 29.31 -33.68 -11.38
C PRO A 730 28.57 -34.57 -12.38
N SER A 731 28.01 -35.69 -11.93
CA SER A 731 27.26 -36.65 -12.76
C SER A 731 25.84 -36.18 -13.10
N TYR A 732 25.35 -35.07 -12.51
CA TYR A 732 24.06 -34.49 -12.90
C TYR A 732 24.17 -33.81 -14.25
N SER A 733 23.44 -34.33 -15.27
CA SER A 733 23.58 -33.95 -16.67
C SER A 733 22.38 -33.12 -17.21
N GLN A 734 21.30 -32.92 -16.44
CA GLN A 734 20.16 -32.20 -16.91
C GLN A 734 20.44 -30.69 -16.95
N ASN A 735 20.13 -30.07 -18.09
CA ASN A 735 20.19 -28.61 -18.18
C ASN A 735 18.97 -28.00 -17.48
N LYS A 736 19.19 -27.25 -16.42
CA LYS A 736 18.18 -26.50 -15.65
C LYS A 736 18.39 -24.99 -15.74
N ASP A 737 19.05 -24.54 -16.79
CA ASP A 737 19.16 -23.10 -17.08
C ASP A 737 17.79 -22.49 -17.36
N GLN A 738 17.64 -21.22 -17.05
CA GLN A 738 16.40 -20.50 -17.26
C GLN A 738 16.65 -19.17 -17.99
N ASN A 739 15.72 -18.78 -18.83
CA ASN A 739 15.76 -17.53 -19.55
C ASN A 739 14.33 -16.98 -19.72
N TYR A 740 13.98 -15.98 -18.92
CA TYR A 740 12.65 -15.42 -18.83
C TYR A 740 12.61 -14.00 -19.36
N ASN A 741 11.65 -13.71 -20.25
CA ASN A 741 11.39 -12.38 -20.77
C ASN A 741 9.92 -12.01 -20.56
N ALA A 742 9.68 -10.78 -20.11
CA ALA A 742 8.36 -10.18 -20.03
C ALA A 742 8.38 -8.80 -20.66
N PHE A 743 7.60 -8.62 -21.71
CA PHE A 743 7.40 -7.33 -22.36
C PHE A 743 5.94 -6.90 -22.18
N THR A 744 5.70 -5.65 -21.77
CA THR A 744 4.35 -5.11 -21.64
C THR A 744 4.30 -3.66 -22.10
N VAL A 745 3.20 -3.30 -22.77
CA VAL A 745 2.80 -1.93 -23.05
C VAL A 745 1.40 -1.73 -22.50
N ASP A 746 1.23 -0.72 -21.65
CA ASP A 746 -0.06 -0.26 -21.18
C ASP A 746 -0.22 1.21 -21.59
N MET A 747 -1.19 1.52 -22.45
CA MET A 747 -1.59 2.88 -22.79
C MET A 747 -3.04 3.08 -22.35
N VAL A 748 -3.27 4.07 -21.47
CA VAL A 748 -4.59 4.33 -20.91
C VAL A 748 -4.92 5.81 -21.05
N MET A 749 -6.08 6.08 -21.65
CA MET A 749 -6.72 7.39 -21.66
C MET A 749 -7.89 7.35 -20.69
N THR A 750 -7.93 8.32 -19.77
CA THR A 750 -9.03 8.49 -18.80
C THR A 750 -9.64 9.88 -18.98
N TRP A 751 -10.97 9.95 -19.01
CA TRP A 751 -11.72 11.21 -19.09
C TRP A 751 -12.89 11.22 -18.12
N ASN A 752 -12.81 12.07 -17.10
CA ASN A 752 -13.88 12.35 -16.15
C ASN A 752 -14.84 13.37 -16.78
N PHE A 753 -15.80 12.91 -17.61
CA PHE A 753 -16.68 13.78 -18.39
C PHE A 753 -17.77 14.46 -17.54
N ALA A 754 -18.09 13.89 -16.37
CA ALA A 754 -18.95 14.48 -15.35
C ALA A 754 -18.47 14.07 -13.95
N PRO A 755 -18.86 14.76 -12.86
CA PRO A 755 -18.48 14.37 -11.49
C PRO A 755 -18.84 12.91 -11.20
N GLY A 756 -17.85 12.11 -10.83
CA GLY A 756 -18.00 10.67 -10.58
C GLY A 756 -18.21 9.78 -11.82
N SER A 757 -18.25 10.35 -13.03
CA SER A 757 -18.45 9.60 -14.29
C SER A 757 -17.18 9.60 -15.13
N GLU A 758 -16.82 8.44 -15.67
CA GLU A 758 -15.55 8.21 -16.34
C GLU A 758 -15.70 7.45 -17.66
N LEU A 759 -14.92 7.85 -18.66
CA LEU A 759 -14.60 7.07 -19.85
C LEU A 759 -13.13 6.67 -19.77
N ALA A 760 -12.85 5.37 -19.81
CA ALA A 760 -11.50 4.82 -19.89
C ALA A 760 -11.33 4.02 -21.19
N CYS A 761 -10.26 4.35 -21.95
CA CYS A 761 -9.82 3.59 -23.13
C CYS A 761 -8.45 3.03 -22.84
N ALA A 762 -8.24 1.73 -22.98
CA ALA A 762 -6.94 1.11 -22.76
C ALA A 762 -6.53 0.24 -23.95
N TRP A 763 -5.27 0.38 -24.34
CA TRP A 763 -4.56 -0.56 -25.19
C TRP A 763 -3.48 -1.25 -24.39
N LYS A 764 -3.52 -2.57 -24.39
CA LYS A 764 -2.51 -3.41 -23.74
C LYS A 764 -1.87 -4.33 -24.75
N ASN A 765 -0.57 -4.42 -24.69
CA ASN A 765 0.23 -5.38 -25.45
C ASN A 765 1.11 -6.14 -24.47
N GLY A 766 1.27 -7.44 -24.66
CA GLY A 766 2.14 -8.23 -23.81
C GLY A 766 2.69 -9.46 -24.48
N ALA A 767 3.93 -9.81 -24.13
CA ALA A 767 4.56 -11.05 -24.51
C ALA A 767 5.32 -11.62 -23.32
N LEU A 768 5.20 -12.93 -23.15
CA LEU A 768 5.95 -13.70 -22.15
C LEU A 768 6.70 -14.80 -22.89
N SER A 769 7.96 -14.99 -22.55
CA SER A 769 8.79 -16.06 -23.09
C SER A 769 9.62 -16.65 -21.95
N ASP A 770 9.47 -17.96 -21.77
CA ASP A 770 10.29 -18.75 -20.88
C ASP A 770 11.00 -19.83 -21.71
N LYS A 771 12.32 -19.85 -21.67
CA LYS A 771 13.14 -20.80 -22.42
C LYS A 771 14.13 -21.50 -21.49
N GLY A 772 14.27 -22.79 -21.64
CA GLY A 772 15.20 -23.63 -20.87
C GLY A 772 16.68 -23.45 -21.21
N SER A 773 17.07 -22.41 -21.96
CA SER A 773 18.47 -22.12 -22.32
C SER A 773 18.80 -20.66 -22.01
N TYR A 774 19.86 -20.45 -21.23
CA TYR A 774 20.35 -19.13 -20.86
C TYR A 774 20.90 -18.35 -22.07
N ILE A 775 20.41 -17.15 -22.29
CA ILE A 775 20.85 -16.24 -23.36
C ILE A 775 21.44 -14.98 -22.72
N ASN A 776 22.77 -14.84 -22.77
CA ASN A 776 23.52 -13.72 -22.17
C ASN A 776 23.62 -12.50 -23.11
N ASN A 777 22.57 -12.17 -23.85
CA ASN A 777 22.54 -10.99 -24.71
C ASN A 777 21.19 -10.28 -24.58
N TYR A 778 21.24 -9.04 -24.10
CA TYR A 778 20.03 -8.25 -23.85
C TYR A 778 19.21 -8.01 -25.14
N TRP A 779 19.88 -7.66 -26.24
CA TRP A 779 19.19 -7.34 -27.50
C TRP A 779 18.52 -8.57 -28.12
N THR A 780 19.17 -9.74 -28.00
CA THR A 780 18.56 -11.01 -28.44
C THR A 780 17.32 -11.33 -27.59
N ASN A 781 17.38 -11.09 -26.28
CA ASN A 781 16.23 -11.29 -25.37
C ASN A 781 15.10 -10.29 -25.69
N LEU A 782 15.43 -9.03 -25.92
CA LEU A 782 14.44 -8.02 -26.32
C LEU A 782 13.78 -8.40 -27.66
N ASN A 783 14.56 -8.83 -28.66
CA ASN A 783 14.01 -9.27 -29.94
C ASN A 783 13.07 -10.48 -29.80
N HIS A 784 13.39 -11.43 -28.93
CA HIS A 784 12.49 -12.55 -28.65
C HIS A 784 11.16 -12.10 -28.02
N SER A 785 11.13 -10.99 -27.31
CA SER A 785 9.91 -10.43 -26.71
C SER A 785 8.95 -9.84 -27.74
N TRP A 786 9.39 -9.60 -28.98
CA TRP A 786 8.52 -9.17 -30.09
C TRP A 786 7.78 -10.34 -30.75
N LEU A 787 8.14 -11.59 -30.43
CA LEU A 787 7.46 -12.78 -30.92
C LEU A 787 6.27 -13.11 -29.99
N ASN A 788 5.16 -13.55 -30.58
CA ASN A 788 3.98 -14.01 -29.82
C ASN A 788 3.32 -12.94 -28.94
N GLN A 789 3.23 -11.71 -29.43
CA GLN A 789 2.54 -10.63 -28.72
C GLN A 789 1.03 -10.82 -28.71
N SER A 790 0.42 -10.61 -27.55
CA SER A 790 -1.02 -10.47 -27.40
C SER A 790 -1.41 -9.00 -27.29
N ASN A 791 -2.43 -8.60 -28.04
CA ASN A 791 -2.99 -7.25 -27.97
C ASN A 791 -4.41 -7.30 -27.42
N SER A 792 -4.79 -6.28 -26.67
CA SER A 792 -6.18 -6.04 -26.32
C SER A 792 -6.50 -4.55 -26.33
N LEU A 793 -7.65 -4.21 -26.87
CA LEU A 793 -8.23 -2.88 -26.80
C LEU A 793 -9.48 -2.95 -25.94
N SER A 794 -9.66 -1.98 -25.06
CA SER A 794 -10.86 -1.93 -24.22
C SER A 794 -11.37 -0.51 -24.07
N VAL A 795 -12.68 -0.39 -23.97
CA VAL A 795 -13.40 0.86 -23.69
C VAL A 795 -14.38 0.57 -22.58
N LYS A 796 -14.32 1.38 -21.50
CA LYS A 796 -15.27 1.31 -20.38
C LYS A 796 -15.88 2.69 -20.15
N VAL A 797 -17.19 2.71 -20.00
CA VAL A 797 -17.95 3.88 -19.58
C VAL A 797 -18.60 3.56 -18.25
N LEU A 798 -18.35 4.40 -17.27
CA LEU A 798 -18.97 4.37 -15.94
C LEU A 798 -19.75 5.68 -15.76
N TYR A 799 -21.02 5.58 -15.39
CA TYR A 799 -21.88 6.74 -15.19
C TYR A 799 -22.38 6.84 -13.75
N TYR A 800 -22.03 7.92 -13.08
CA TYR A 800 -22.38 8.17 -11.68
C TYR A 800 -23.74 8.82 -11.54
N ILE A 801 -24.61 8.26 -10.72
CA ILE A 801 -25.96 8.73 -10.43
C ILE A 801 -26.10 8.96 -8.92
N ASP A 802 -26.29 10.22 -8.51
CA ASP A 802 -26.59 10.59 -7.13
C ASP A 802 -28.11 10.76 -6.94
N TYR A 803 -28.66 10.01 -5.98
CA TYR A 803 -30.10 10.07 -5.65
C TYR A 803 -30.57 11.50 -5.29
N ASN A 804 -29.78 12.26 -4.56
CA ASN A 804 -30.15 13.62 -4.13
C ASN A 804 -30.26 14.58 -5.32
N LYS A 805 -29.44 14.41 -6.36
CA LYS A 805 -29.52 15.19 -7.61
C LYS A 805 -30.78 14.86 -8.41
N LEU A 806 -31.21 13.59 -8.41
CA LEU A 806 -32.45 13.18 -9.08
C LEU A 806 -33.68 13.73 -8.38
N LYS A 807 -33.68 13.77 -7.04
CA LYS A 807 -34.78 14.33 -6.25
C LYS A 807 -34.99 15.84 -6.50
N LYS A 808 -33.90 16.61 -6.59
CA LYS A 808 -33.97 18.06 -6.90
C LYS A 808 -34.54 18.34 -8.30
N LYS A 809 -34.27 17.51 -9.31
CA LYS A 809 -34.85 17.65 -10.66
C LYS A 809 -36.35 17.37 -10.74
N LYS A 810 -36.95 16.64 -9.79
CA LYS A 810 -38.40 16.39 -9.74
C LYS A 810 -39.21 17.50 -9.03
N ILE A 811 -38.57 18.42 -8.34
CA ILE A 811 -39.20 19.48 -7.56
C ILE A 811 -39.16 20.81 -8.33
N ASN A 812 -38.37 20.93 -9.40
CA ASN A 812 -38.36 22.03 -10.38
C ASN A 812 -39.05 21.56 -11.66
#